data_8f734df06ab4789caaec390353c71fe6
#
_entry.id   8f734df06ab4789caaec390353c71fe6
#
_cell.length_a   1.000
_cell.length_b   1.000
_cell.length_c   1.000
_cell.angle_alpha   90.00
_cell.angle_beta   90.00
_cell.angle_gamma   90.00
#
_symmetry.space_group_name_H-M   'P 1'
#
loop_
_entity.id
_entity.type
_entity.pdbx_description
1 polymer ?
#
loop_
_entity_poly.entity_id
_entity_poly.type
_entity_poly.pdbx_seq_one_letter_code
_entity_poly.pdbx_strand_id
1 'polypeptide(L)'
;RTPFPRDRAQQSGRFGPALHFRKSTQNTTVPVYAANVPRVHRQNRKRRARGSAVLLRRSVSPRRVERKKMIEPKYMKTLELDKILQMLADLTCCDTAREQALRIQPLTERDEVQHEIDRTNDLFQLTARFGTPTFLTLRNPIGRLKIAQSGGSLSCGDLLSVAAVLRQARILAQWRDQWDGEENAVSEQFSRIYLNNSLEREITSAIISEEEVDDNASPELAAIRRKIRNTELRIRDRMDKMIRSSTYQKYLQDAIITMRDGRFVVPVKAEYRSEVPGMVHDTSGSGSTYFVEPASVVEANNEIRVLHAKEKEEIERILAEFSARVGEDADNIRWCFETIIDLNVLFAKANLGYKMKAMAPRITDDGHIVLKRARHPLIDPQKVVPIDFALGDDYTTLVITGPNTGGKTVTLKTAGLLTLMAMCGLLIPAADGSSISVFEDILVDIGDEQSIEQSLSTFSAHMVNLVSILNVATYTSLVIIDELGSGTDPVEGAALAVAILEKLRIRGAKVAVTSHYAELKMYALQTDKVENACCEFNVETLTPTYRLLIGVPGKSNAFAISRRLGLDEDIIQNASELVEGDNRRFEEIVDSLEASRQRYEELAKSVEEEKREIDREKAEIDAYKESLVRERDKAEEKARLEAQAIVRDVQRQADGVLQELSRIRKLKDSGEIGRLIAEARGTVKGGIGRMHDAANPIHERTNEGYTLPRELKAGDIVQIYDIDKEAVVLKPADKNGMVLVQAGILKSRVPVGNLRLLNKDKDKVKVDGKSPVKSGSVRTAGVSRGGRALRGGLPEIDLRGMNAEEALLEVDQFIDSCVLSGVHQVPIIHGKGTGVLREAVQQHLKKHKSVKSFRLGAYGEGETGVTIAELK
;
A
#
# COMPACT_ATOMS: atom_id res chain seq x y z
N ARG A 1 -25.49 -51.90 -17.20
CA ARG A 1 -25.96 -52.75 -18.33
C ARG A 1 -25.39 -52.16 -19.60
N THR A 2 -24.33 -52.82 -20.07
CA THR A 2 -23.71 -52.87 -21.39
C THR A 2 -24.73 -53.24 -22.48
N PRO A 3 -24.49 -53.25 -23.81
CA PRO A 3 -23.20 -53.54 -24.45
C PRO A 3 -22.85 -52.74 -25.73
N PHE A 4 -21.58 -52.84 -26.09
CA PHE A 4 -20.98 -52.75 -27.44
C PHE A 4 -21.69 -53.61 -28.52
N PRO A 5 -21.43 -53.38 -29.86
CA PRO A 5 -20.41 -54.18 -30.55
C PRO A 5 -19.52 -53.39 -31.56
N ARG A 6 -18.30 -53.74 -31.69
CA ARG A 6 -17.37 -54.33 -32.70
C ARG A 6 -17.99 -54.65 -34.07
N ASP A 7 -17.31 -54.30 -35.18
CA ASP A 7 -16.34 -55.08 -35.92
C ASP A 7 -16.01 -54.50 -37.33
N ARG A 8 -14.71 -54.60 -37.67
CA ARG A 8 -14.05 -55.10 -38.89
C ARG A 8 -14.31 -54.39 -40.18
N ALA A 9 -13.44 -54.35 -41.18
CA ALA A 9 -12.05 -54.77 -41.38
C ALA A 9 -11.62 -54.31 -42.78
N GLN A 10 -10.30 -54.16 -42.93
CA GLN A 10 -9.42 -54.60 -44.01
C GLN A 10 -9.64 -54.15 -45.49
N GLN A 11 -8.68 -53.63 -46.12
CA GLN A 11 -7.68 -54.16 -47.10
C GLN A 11 -7.28 -53.06 -48.09
N SER A 12 -6.04 -52.74 -48.18
CA SER A 12 -4.91 -53.25 -49.01
C SER A 12 -4.67 -52.43 -50.27
N GLY A 13 -3.42 -52.12 -50.50
CA GLY A 13 -2.84 -52.13 -51.81
C GLY A 13 -1.94 -50.92 -52.18
N ARG A 14 -0.67 -51.03 -51.91
CA ARG A 14 0.50 -51.15 -52.80
C ARG A 14 0.49 -50.23 -54.04
N PHE A 15 1.53 -49.37 -54.15
CA PHE A 15 2.70 -49.41 -55.09
C PHE A 15 3.32 -48.01 -55.16
N GLY A 16 4.59 -47.87 -54.92
CA GLY A 16 5.45 -46.80 -55.37
C GLY A 16 5.81 -46.98 -56.87
N PRO A 17 6.72 -46.28 -57.45
CA PRO A 17 8.06 -46.05 -57.03
C PRO A 17 8.70 -44.66 -57.24
N ALA A 18 9.92 -44.52 -56.73
CA ALA A 18 10.88 -43.47 -56.91
C ALA A 18 11.28 -43.13 -58.32
N LEU A 19 11.74 -41.86 -58.57
CA LEU A 19 12.81 -41.51 -59.52
C LEU A 19 13.42 -40.13 -59.17
N HIS A 20 14.62 -40.19 -58.73
CA HIS A 20 15.90 -39.60 -59.14
C HIS A 20 15.99 -38.20 -59.71
N PHE A 21 16.89 -37.43 -59.06
CA PHE A 21 17.92 -36.54 -59.53
C PHE A 21 17.67 -35.51 -60.61
N ARG A 22 18.01 -34.27 -60.36
CA ARG A 22 19.20 -33.60 -60.96
C ARG A 22 19.48 -32.25 -60.33
N LYS A 23 20.75 -32.03 -60.00
CA LYS A 23 21.43 -30.74 -59.75
C LYS A 23 21.40 -29.91 -61.05
N SER A 24 21.28 -28.60 -60.93
CA SER A 24 22.01 -27.69 -61.82
C SER A 24 22.30 -26.38 -61.10
N THR A 25 23.53 -26.19 -60.90
CA THR A 25 24.27 -24.93 -60.67
C THR A 25 24.09 -24.03 -61.91
N GLN A 26 23.76 -22.74 -61.70
CA GLN A 26 24.37 -21.70 -62.52
C GLN A 26 24.38 -20.33 -61.80
N ASN A 27 25.64 -19.87 -61.62
CA ASN A 27 26.04 -18.49 -61.41
C ASN A 27 25.54 -17.55 -62.47
N THR A 28 25.12 -16.37 -62.08
CA THR A 28 25.32 -15.17 -62.93
C THR A 28 25.62 -13.95 -62.06
N THR A 29 26.73 -13.40 -62.28
CA THR A 29 27.40 -12.19 -61.78
C THR A 29 26.92 -10.94 -62.51
N VAL A 30 26.75 -9.84 -61.77
CA VAL A 30 27.15 -8.41 -62.02
C VAL A 30 26.44 -7.68 -63.21
N PRO A 31 26.26 -6.35 -63.23
CA PRO A 31 27.27 -5.34 -62.91
C PRO A 31 26.84 -4.09 -62.11
N VAL A 32 27.86 -3.55 -61.50
CA VAL A 32 28.06 -2.18 -61.01
C VAL A 32 27.97 -1.17 -62.16
N TYR A 33 27.26 -0.06 -61.92
CA TYR A 33 27.46 1.19 -62.68
C TYR A 33 27.78 2.35 -61.76
N ALA A 34 29.03 2.81 -61.86
CA ALA A 34 29.51 4.08 -61.37
C ALA A 34 29.45 5.12 -62.54
N ALA A 35 29.01 6.32 -62.22
CA ALA A 35 29.32 7.52 -63.02
C ALA A 35 29.16 8.78 -62.16
N ASN A 36 30.22 9.34 -61.73
CA ASN A 36 30.94 10.47 -62.26
C ASN A 36 30.41 11.90 -61.90
N VAL A 37 31.33 12.49 -61.15
CA VAL A 37 31.45 13.91 -60.72
C VAL A 37 31.60 14.84 -61.95
N PRO A 38 31.32 16.17 -61.83
CA PRO A 38 32.52 17.06 -61.94
C PRO A 38 32.60 18.16 -60.89
N ARG A 39 33.83 18.38 -60.46
CA ARG A 39 34.39 19.56 -59.75
C ARG A 39 34.37 20.78 -60.66
N VAL A 40 34.05 21.93 -60.07
CA VAL A 40 34.54 23.22 -60.60
C VAL A 40 35.09 24.04 -59.41
N HIS A 41 36.28 24.47 -59.58
CA HIS A 41 37.11 25.36 -58.77
C HIS A 41 36.74 26.85 -59.01
N ARG A 42 36.89 27.70 -57.96
CA ARG A 42 37.79 28.86 -57.85
C ARG A 42 37.30 29.92 -56.85
N GLN A 43 38.05 30.14 -55.85
CA GLN A 43 38.98 31.26 -55.56
C GLN A 43 38.35 32.56 -54.97
N ASN A 44 38.83 32.79 -53.76
CA ASN A 44 39.36 34.03 -53.18
C ASN A 44 38.60 35.38 -53.27
N ARG A 45 38.25 35.92 -52.00
CA ARG A 45 38.94 37.17 -51.58
C ARG A 45 38.57 37.53 -50.13
N LYS A 46 39.61 37.87 -49.40
CA LYS A 46 39.62 38.42 -48.01
C LYS A 46 38.91 39.80 -47.97
N ARG A 47 38.23 40.09 -46.86
CA ARG A 47 38.46 41.30 -46.04
C ARG A 47 37.74 41.25 -44.71
N ARG A 48 38.44 41.75 -43.71
CA ARG A 48 38.20 41.91 -42.28
C ARG A 48 36.93 42.76 -41.99
N ALA A 49 36.22 42.43 -40.97
CA ALA A 49 35.79 43.35 -39.90
C ALA A 49 35.37 42.59 -38.65
N ARG A 50 35.79 43.09 -37.50
CA ARG A 50 35.63 42.57 -36.13
C ARG A 50 34.19 42.76 -35.65
N GLY A 51 33.68 41.82 -34.84
CA GLY A 51 32.45 41.97 -34.07
C GLY A 51 32.15 40.68 -33.34
N SER A 52 32.46 40.67 -32.03
CA SER A 52 32.15 39.58 -31.10
C SER A 52 30.66 39.26 -31.02
N ALA A 53 30.28 38.01 -31.26
CA ALA A 53 29.09 37.43 -30.66
C ALA A 53 29.33 35.93 -30.57
N VAL A 54 29.54 35.45 -29.34
CA VAL A 54 29.62 34.04 -28.96
C VAL A 54 28.20 33.47 -29.07
N LEU A 55 27.92 32.80 -30.17
CA LEU A 55 26.74 31.94 -30.32
C LEU A 55 27.21 30.49 -30.20
N LEU A 56 26.97 29.95 -29.01
CA LEU A 56 27.01 28.50 -28.76
C LEU A 56 26.04 27.79 -29.71
N ARG A 57 26.57 27.26 -30.81
CA ARG A 57 25.88 26.24 -31.60
C ARG A 57 25.89 24.95 -30.78
N ARG A 58 24.79 24.69 -30.03
CA ARG A 58 24.43 23.33 -29.62
C ARG A 58 24.16 22.56 -30.95
N SER A 59 25.01 21.61 -31.25
CA SER A 59 24.76 20.57 -32.26
C SER A 59 23.56 19.75 -31.76
N VAL A 60 22.39 20.01 -32.32
CA VAL A 60 21.24 19.12 -32.19
C VAL A 60 21.57 17.90 -33.04
N SER A 61 22.07 16.85 -32.41
CA SER A 61 22.07 15.52 -33.02
C SER A 61 20.61 15.15 -33.31
N PRO A 62 20.30 14.49 -34.44
CA PRO A 62 18.95 14.01 -34.68
C PRO A 62 18.59 13.06 -33.56
N ARG A 63 17.56 13.39 -32.78
CA ARG A 63 16.94 12.48 -31.84
C ARG A 63 16.57 11.22 -32.62
N ARG A 64 17.33 10.16 -32.42
CA ARG A 64 16.91 8.81 -32.74
C ARG A 64 15.57 8.67 -32.06
N VAL A 65 14.50 8.47 -32.78
CA VAL A 65 13.22 8.02 -32.23
C VAL A 65 13.51 6.64 -31.70
N GLU A 66 13.89 6.56 -30.43
CA GLU A 66 14.01 5.30 -29.71
C GLU A 66 12.61 4.70 -29.71
N ARG A 67 12.45 3.59 -30.40
CA ARG A 67 11.25 2.76 -30.25
C ARG A 67 11.21 2.37 -28.79
N LYS A 68 10.17 2.80 -28.07
CA LYS A 68 9.89 2.42 -26.69
C LYS A 68 10.00 0.89 -26.63
N LYS A 69 10.94 0.36 -25.86
CA LYS A 69 11.09 -1.08 -25.70
C LYS A 69 9.83 -1.58 -25.03
N MET A 70 9.24 -2.63 -25.56
CA MET A 70 8.06 -3.27 -24.98
C MET A 70 8.45 -4.66 -24.50
N ILE A 71 8.00 -5.03 -23.31
CA ILE A 71 8.18 -6.38 -22.78
C ILE A 71 7.42 -7.37 -23.68
N GLU A 72 8.09 -8.45 -24.06
CA GLU A 72 7.50 -9.43 -24.97
C GLU A 72 6.24 -10.09 -24.37
N PRO A 73 5.14 -10.18 -25.12
CA PRO A 73 3.87 -10.76 -24.64
C PRO A 73 3.99 -12.19 -24.09
N LYS A 74 4.93 -12.99 -24.63
CA LYS A 74 5.19 -14.36 -24.14
C LYS A 74 5.57 -14.37 -22.66
N TYR A 75 6.44 -13.45 -22.21
CA TYR A 75 6.91 -13.39 -20.84
C TYR A 75 5.81 -12.89 -19.87
N MET A 76 5.00 -11.92 -20.34
CA MET A 76 3.82 -11.48 -19.58
C MET A 76 2.83 -12.63 -19.33
N LYS A 77 2.62 -13.48 -20.35
CA LYS A 77 1.73 -14.65 -20.24
C LYS A 77 2.34 -15.74 -19.34
N THR A 78 3.65 -16.01 -19.45
CA THR A 78 4.35 -16.98 -18.58
C THR A 78 4.26 -16.56 -17.10
N LEU A 79 4.32 -15.26 -16.82
CA LEU A 79 4.14 -14.71 -15.47
C LEU A 79 2.66 -14.47 -15.10
N GLU A 80 1.71 -14.86 -15.94
CA GLU A 80 0.26 -14.82 -15.69
C GLU A 80 -0.32 -13.41 -15.51
N LEU A 81 0.32 -12.37 -16.07
CA LEU A 81 -0.21 -11.00 -16.05
C LEU A 81 -1.57 -10.91 -16.75
N ASP A 82 -1.79 -11.69 -17.81
CA ASP A 82 -3.06 -11.77 -18.53
C ASP A 82 -4.24 -12.13 -17.61
N LYS A 83 -4.02 -13.01 -16.62
CA LYS A 83 -5.04 -13.35 -15.62
C LYS A 83 -5.35 -12.18 -14.69
N ILE A 84 -4.34 -11.40 -14.31
CA ILE A 84 -4.51 -10.19 -13.49
C ILE A 84 -5.28 -9.12 -14.28
N LEU A 85 -4.92 -8.91 -15.54
CA LEU A 85 -5.65 -7.97 -16.40
C LEU A 85 -7.09 -8.42 -16.65
N GLN A 86 -7.34 -9.74 -16.71
CA GLN A 86 -8.71 -10.26 -16.77
C GLN A 86 -9.47 -9.94 -15.47
N MET A 87 -8.87 -10.16 -14.30
CA MET A 87 -9.48 -9.78 -13.02
C MET A 87 -9.75 -8.29 -12.91
N LEU A 88 -8.89 -7.45 -13.48
CA LEU A 88 -9.08 -6.01 -13.58
C LEU A 88 -10.25 -5.68 -14.50
N ALA A 89 -10.28 -6.28 -15.69
CA ALA A 89 -11.34 -6.10 -16.68
C ALA A 89 -12.72 -6.50 -16.16
N ASP A 90 -12.81 -7.54 -15.32
CA ASP A 90 -14.04 -7.97 -14.67
C ASP A 90 -14.56 -6.98 -13.60
N LEU A 91 -13.76 -5.99 -13.23
CA LEU A 91 -14.15 -4.91 -12.32
C LEU A 91 -14.57 -3.63 -13.04
N THR A 92 -14.46 -3.60 -14.36
CA THR A 92 -14.94 -2.47 -15.18
C THR A 92 -16.44 -2.61 -15.46
N CYS A 93 -17.10 -1.50 -15.76
CA CYS A 93 -18.55 -1.41 -15.88
C CYS A 93 -19.05 -1.35 -17.33
N CYS A 94 -18.16 -1.29 -18.33
CA CYS A 94 -18.53 -1.23 -19.73
C CYS A 94 -17.46 -1.86 -20.63
N ASP A 95 -17.87 -2.28 -21.85
CA ASP A 95 -16.99 -2.98 -22.79
C ASP A 95 -15.75 -2.20 -23.18
N THR A 96 -15.89 -0.88 -23.40
CA THR A 96 -14.74 -0.03 -23.76
C THR A 96 -13.69 0.03 -22.66
N ALA A 97 -14.09 0.16 -21.38
CA ALA A 97 -13.19 0.13 -20.25
C ALA A 97 -12.58 -1.27 -20.05
N ARG A 98 -13.37 -2.34 -20.29
CA ARG A 98 -12.90 -3.71 -20.28
C ARG A 98 -11.79 -3.95 -21.30
N GLU A 99 -12.02 -3.52 -22.54
CA GLU A 99 -10.99 -3.62 -23.60
C GLU A 99 -9.74 -2.82 -23.26
N GLN A 100 -9.89 -1.63 -22.69
CA GLN A 100 -8.77 -0.80 -22.27
C GLN A 100 -7.97 -1.48 -21.15
N ALA A 101 -8.63 -2.04 -20.15
CA ALA A 101 -7.98 -2.78 -19.07
C ALA A 101 -7.17 -3.98 -19.59
N LEU A 102 -7.70 -4.74 -20.56
CA LEU A 102 -7.00 -5.87 -21.17
C LEU A 102 -5.81 -5.46 -22.04
N ARG A 103 -5.76 -4.22 -22.50
CA ARG A 103 -4.68 -3.69 -23.35
C ARG A 103 -3.57 -2.99 -22.57
N ILE A 104 -3.66 -2.94 -21.26
CA ILE A 104 -2.60 -2.35 -20.42
C ILE A 104 -1.29 -3.08 -20.66
N GLN A 105 -0.22 -2.32 -20.85
CA GLN A 105 1.14 -2.81 -21.03
C GLN A 105 2.04 -2.26 -19.93
N PRO A 106 3.05 -3.01 -19.50
CA PRO A 106 4.04 -2.51 -18.55
C PRO A 106 4.78 -1.30 -19.12
N LEU A 107 4.90 -0.26 -18.33
CA LEU A 107 5.66 0.95 -18.62
C LEU A 107 7.13 0.73 -18.24
N THR A 108 8.04 1.31 -19.02
CA THR A 108 9.49 1.13 -18.85
C THR A 108 10.20 2.40 -18.37
N GLU A 109 9.47 3.48 -18.16
CA GLU A 109 9.99 4.74 -17.64
C GLU A 109 9.54 4.93 -16.18
N ARG A 110 10.50 5.14 -15.27
CA ARG A 110 10.25 5.26 -13.83
C ARG A 110 9.18 6.30 -13.49
N ASP A 111 9.29 7.49 -14.09
CA ASP A 111 8.39 8.60 -13.76
C ASP A 111 6.96 8.33 -14.26
N GLU A 112 6.81 7.64 -15.39
CA GLU A 112 5.50 7.19 -15.89
C GLU A 112 4.88 6.14 -14.97
N VAL A 113 5.68 5.15 -14.54
CA VAL A 113 5.22 4.11 -13.60
C VAL A 113 4.83 4.71 -12.26
N GLN A 114 5.68 5.61 -11.71
CA GLN A 114 5.39 6.28 -10.45
C GLN A 114 4.11 7.09 -10.52
N HIS A 115 3.92 7.86 -11.60
CA HIS A 115 2.70 8.62 -11.81
C HIS A 115 1.44 7.73 -11.85
N GLU A 116 1.49 6.59 -12.54
CA GLU A 116 0.37 5.65 -12.58
C GLU A 116 0.11 4.97 -11.22
N ILE A 117 1.16 4.65 -10.46
CA ILE A 117 1.02 4.14 -9.09
C ILE A 117 0.40 5.20 -8.18
N ASP A 118 0.87 6.45 -8.26
CA ASP A 118 0.34 7.56 -7.44
C ASP A 118 -1.14 7.79 -7.74
N ARG A 119 -1.53 7.81 -9.01
CA ARG A 119 -2.95 7.91 -9.42
C ARG A 119 -3.81 6.79 -8.83
N THR A 120 -3.31 5.54 -8.93
CA THR A 120 -4.03 4.38 -8.40
C THR A 120 -4.12 4.43 -6.89
N ASN A 121 -3.03 4.83 -6.21
CA ASN A 121 -2.95 4.91 -4.76
C ASN A 121 -3.83 6.04 -4.20
N ASP A 122 -3.80 7.22 -4.82
CA ASP A 122 -4.64 8.34 -4.38
C ASP A 122 -6.12 7.98 -4.51
N LEU A 123 -6.50 7.36 -5.63
CA LEU A 123 -7.88 6.91 -5.79
C LEU A 123 -8.24 5.77 -4.83
N PHE A 124 -7.31 4.87 -4.55
CA PHE A 124 -7.47 3.83 -3.54
C PHE A 124 -7.76 4.44 -2.15
N GLN A 125 -7.04 5.48 -1.75
CA GLN A 125 -7.27 6.19 -0.49
C GLN A 125 -8.58 6.97 -0.48
N LEU A 126 -8.90 7.66 -1.58
CA LEU A 126 -10.16 8.41 -1.72
C LEU A 126 -11.37 7.47 -1.65
N THR A 127 -11.30 6.30 -2.31
CA THR A 127 -12.37 5.30 -2.25
C THR A 127 -12.53 4.69 -0.85
N ALA A 128 -11.47 4.62 -0.04
CA ALA A 128 -11.56 4.20 1.36
C ALA A 128 -12.38 5.18 2.21
N ARG A 129 -12.32 6.48 1.89
CA ARG A 129 -12.98 7.54 2.66
C ARG A 129 -14.41 7.80 2.18
N PHE A 130 -14.61 7.83 0.87
CA PHE A 130 -15.85 8.28 0.24
C PHE A 130 -16.63 7.17 -0.48
N GLY A 131 -16.10 5.95 -0.50
CA GLY A 131 -16.67 4.85 -1.27
C GLY A 131 -16.41 4.99 -2.78
N THR A 132 -16.80 3.97 -3.55
CA THR A 132 -16.72 3.98 -5.02
C THR A 132 -17.98 4.60 -5.60
N PRO A 133 -17.89 5.57 -6.53
CA PRO A 133 -19.06 6.11 -7.21
C PRO A 133 -19.75 5.03 -8.05
N THR A 134 -21.04 5.17 -8.26
CA THR A 134 -21.78 4.28 -9.15
C THR A 134 -21.38 4.55 -10.59
N PHE A 135 -20.94 3.52 -11.30
CA PHE A 135 -20.71 3.57 -12.74
C PHE A 135 -21.89 2.95 -13.49
N LEU A 136 -22.36 3.65 -14.51
CA LEU A 136 -23.39 3.17 -15.42
C LEU A 136 -22.75 2.31 -16.52
N THR A 137 -23.52 1.36 -17.05
CA THR A 137 -23.11 0.64 -18.27
C THR A 137 -23.22 1.57 -19.46
N LEU A 138 -22.10 2.09 -19.97
CA LEU A 138 -22.05 3.02 -21.08
C LEU A 138 -21.84 2.30 -22.39
N ARG A 139 -22.59 2.70 -23.42
CA ARG A 139 -22.33 2.35 -24.82
C ARG A 139 -21.37 3.38 -25.42
N ASN A 140 -20.47 2.95 -26.29
CA ASN A 140 -19.51 3.84 -26.96
C ASN A 140 -20.25 4.80 -27.92
N PRO A 141 -20.28 6.13 -27.64
CA PRO A 141 -21.00 7.09 -28.45
C PRO A 141 -20.18 7.65 -29.60
N ILE A 142 -18.88 7.38 -29.70
CA ILE A 142 -17.95 8.10 -30.60
C ILE A 142 -18.39 8.05 -32.06
N GLY A 143 -18.87 6.89 -32.55
CA GLY A 143 -19.39 6.75 -33.91
C GLY A 143 -20.64 7.58 -34.17
N ARG A 144 -21.52 7.70 -33.16
CA ARG A 144 -22.75 8.47 -33.21
C ARG A 144 -22.49 9.97 -33.12
N LEU A 145 -21.55 10.38 -32.29
CA LEU A 145 -21.13 11.78 -32.21
C LEU A 145 -20.62 12.29 -33.57
N LYS A 146 -19.88 11.49 -34.33
CA LYS A 146 -19.44 11.84 -35.67
C LYS A 146 -20.61 12.02 -36.67
N ILE A 147 -21.66 11.20 -36.55
CA ILE A 147 -22.87 11.33 -37.34
C ILE A 147 -23.57 12.65 -37.00
N ALA A 148 -23.76 12.95 -35.73
CA ALA A 148 -24.37 14.21 -35.29
C ALA A 148 -23.56 15.43 -35.72
N GLN A 149 -22.23 15.39 -35.57
CA GLN A 149 -21.31 16.45 -35.99
C GLN A 149 -21.36 16.73 -37.50
N SER A 150 -21.65 15.70 -38.31
CA SER A 150 -21.86 15.85 -39.76
C SER A 150 -23.29 16.25 -40.13
N GLY A 151 -24.15 16.59 -39.17
CA GLY A 151 -25.53 17.02 -39.41
C GLY A 151 -26.53 15.86 -39.61
N GLY A 152 -26.13 14.63 -39.25
CA GLY A 152 -27.03 13.47 -39.26
C GLY A 152 -27.91 13.39 -37.99
N SER A 153 -29.11 12.82 -38.13
CA SER A 153 -30.02 12.60 -37.03
C SER A 153 -29.69 11.30 -36.29
N LEU A 154 -29.71 11.34 -34.95
CA LEU A 154 -29.53 10.23 -34.06
C LEU A 154 -30.86 9.59 -33.66
N SER A 155 -30.87 8.29 -33.40
CA SER A 155 -32.04 7.59 -32.86
C SER A 155 -32.27 7.93 -31.37
N CYS A 156 -33.44 7.58 -30.84
CA CYS A 156 -33.73 7.66 -29.41
C CYS A 156 -32.67 6.97 -28.57
N GLY A 157 -32.28 5.72 -28.92
CA GLY A 157 -31.27 4.96 -28.22
C GLY A 157 -29.86 5.59 -28.25
N ASP A 158 -29.51 6.22 -29.38
CA ASP A 158 -28.23 6.92 -29.53
C ASP A 158 -28.20 8.17 -28.63
N LEU A 159 -29.27 8.96 -28.58
CA LEU A 159 -29.43 10.13 -27.72
C LEU A 159 -29.42 9.75 -26.24
N LEU A 160 -30.11 8.66 -25.85
CA LEU A 160 -30.07 8.13 -24.49
C LEU A 160 -28.66 7.66 -24.08
N SER A 161 -27.89 7.10 -25.03
CA SER A 161 -26.50 6.72 -24.77
C SER A 161 -25.61 7.95 -24.50
N VAL A 162 -25.84 9.06 -25.22
CA VAL A 162 -25.17 10.34 -24.96
C VAL A 162 -25.59 10.91 -23.59
N ALA A 163 -26.89 10.90 -23.31
CA ALA A 163 -27.40 11.32 -22.00
C ALA A 163 -26.83 10.51 -20.83
N ALA A 164 -26.61 9.19 -21.02
CA ALA A 164 -25.96 8.35 -20.04
C ALA A 164 -24.50 8.77 -19.76
N VAL A 165 -23.75 9.18 -20.79
CA VAL A 165 -22.38 9.74 -20.62
C VAL A 165 -22.42 11.03 -19.78
N LEU A 166 -23.33 11.96 -20.10
CA LEU A 166 -23.48 13.21 -19.36
C LEU A 166 -23.93 12.98 -17.92
N ARG A 167 -24.81 12.00 -17.70
CA ARG A 167 -25.25 11.57 -16.36
C ARG A 167 -24.08 10.99 -15.56
N GLN A 168 -23.26 10.16 -16.18
CA GLN A 168 -22.07 9.61 -15.53
C GLN A 168 -21.07 10.72 -15.17
N ALA A 169 -20.88 11.68 -16.06
CA ALA A 169 -20.05 12.86 -15.80
C ALA A 169 -20.52 13.60 -14.54
N ARG A 170 -21.83 13.84 -14.43
CA ARG A 170 -22.45 14.48 -13.27
C ARG A 170 -22.26 13.67 -11.98
N ILE A 171 -22.42 12.35 -12.03
CA ILE A 171 -22.21 11.46 -10.87
C ILE A 171 -20.76 11.56 -10.38
N LEU A 172 -19.79 11.52 -11.30
CA LEU A 172 -18.37 11.62 -10.96
C LEU A 172 -18.01 13.00 -10.42
N ALA A 173 -18.57 14.08 -10.98
CA ALA A 173 -18.37 15.44 -10.47
C ALA A 173 -18.94 15.59 -9.04
N GLN A 174 -20.15 15.08 -8.79
CA GLN A 174 -20.76 15.06 -7.47
C GLN A 174 -19.96 14.23 -6.45
N TRP A 175 -19.35 13.14 -6.88
CA TRP A 175 -18.46 12.35 -6.03
C TRP A 175 -17.18 13.14 -5.70
N ARG A 176 -16.59 13.81 -6.70
CA ARG A 176 -15.42 14.68 -6.48
C ARG A 176 -15.73 15.81 -5.48
N ASP A 177 -16.91 16.40 -5.54
CA ASP A 177 -17.30 17.52 -4.67
C ASP A 177 -17.44 17.11 -3.18
N GLN A 178 -17.41 15.81 -2.86
CA GLN A 178 -17.38 15.31 -1.48
C GLN A 178 -15.98 15.37 -0.86
N TRP A 179 -14.98 15.56 -1.68
CA TRP A 179 -13.59 15.56 -1.24
C TRP A 179 -13.09 17.03 -1.15
N ASP A 180 -12.85 17.48 0.09
CA ASP A 180 -12.26 18.80 0.39
C ASP A 180 -10.72 18.78 0.35
N GLY A 181 -10.14 17.96 -0.54
CA GLY A 181 -8.75 17.62 -0.53
C GLY A 181 -7.84 18.58 -1.27
N GLU A 182 -6.58 18.51 -0.91
CA GLU A 182 -5.46 19.08 -1.66
C GLU A 182 -5.40 18.47 -3.07
N GLU A 183 -4.79 19.16 -4.02
CA GLU A 183 -4.52 18.61 -5.34
C GLU A 183 -3.72 17.31 -5.23
N ASN A 184 -4.14 16.29 -5.96
CA ASN A 184 -3.55 14.96 -5.98
C ASN A 184 -3.39 14.46 -7.42
N ALA A 185 -2.80 13.27 -7.61
CA ALA A 185 -2.48 12.74 -8.92
C ALA A 185 -3.70 12.50 -9.83
N VAL A 186 -4.93 12.43 -9.29
CA VAL A 186 -6.17 12.25 -10.07
C VAL A 186 -6.96 13.54 -10.29
N SER A 187 -6.56 14.65 -9.66
CA SER A 187 -7.28 15.94 -9.76
C SER A 187 -7.43 16.41 -11.21
N GLU A 188 -6.40 16.25 -12.01
CA GLU A 188 -6.40 16.64 -13.42
C GLU A 188 -7.45 15.88 -14.24
N GLN A 189 -7.63 14.56 -14.01
CA GLN A 189 -8.62 13.76 -14.73
C GLN A 189 -10.05 14.23 -14.39
N PHE A 190 -10.32 14.50 -13.13
CA PHE A 190 -11.64 15.03 -12.74
C PHE A 190 -11.91 16.43 -13.29
N SER A 191 -10.88 17.25 -13.46
CA SER A 191 -11.03 18.57 -14.07
C SER A 191 -11.41 18.55 -15.57
N ARG A 192 -11.11 17.44 -16.26
CA ARG A 192 -11.45 17.22 -17.66
C ARG A 192 -12.88 16.75 -17.89
N ILE A 193 -13.66 16.53 -16.84
CA ILE A 193 -15.04 16.10 -16.94
C ILE A 193 -15.89 17.27 -17.45
N TYR A 194 -16.53 17.09 -18.61
CA TYR A 194 -17.45 18.05 -19.20
C TYR A 194 -18.86 17.85 -18.66
N LEU A 195 -19.48 18.91 -18.17
CA LEU A 195 -20.84 18.89 -17.62
C LEU A 195 -21.80 19.67 -18.54
N ASN A 196 -22.84 19.00 -19.03
CA ASN A 196 -23.98 19.62 -19.67
C ASN A 196 -25.29 19.04 -19.09
N ASN A 197 -25.64 19.52 -17.88
CA ASN A 197 -26.79 19.04 -17.14
C ASN A 197 -28.11 19.40 -17.82
N SER A 198 -28.17 20.45 -18.64
CA SER A 198 -29.39 20.83 -19.37
C SER A 198 -29.68 19.83 -20.46
N LEU A 199 -28.69 19.55 -21.33
CA LEU A 199 -28.83 18.58 -22.38
C LEU A 199 -29.16 17.16 -21.86
N GLU A 200 -28.50 16.72 -20.77
CA GLU A 200 -28.82 15.45 -20.10
C GLU A 200 -30.30 15.38 -19.72
N ARG A 201 -30.77 16.41 -19.00
CA ARG A 201 -32.15 16.44 -18.50
C ARG A 201 -33.17 16.52 -19.62
N GLU A 202 -32.94 17.35 -20.59
CA GLU A 202 -33.86 17.53 -21.71
C GLU A 202 -34.00 16.25 -22.54
N ILE A 203 -32.90 15.60 -22.92
CA ILE A 203 -32.93 14.30 -23.60
C ILE A 203 -33.69 13.26 -22.77
N THR A 204 -33.37 13.14 -21.45
CA THR A 204 -33.97 12.13 -20.60
C THR A 204 -35.43 12.40 -20.24
N SER A 205 -35.90 13.65 -20.33
CA SER A 205 -37.30 14.01 -20.19
C SER A 205 -38.11 13.85 -21.46
N ALA A 206 -37.46 14.00 -22.63
CA ALA A 206 -38.11 13.90 -23.92
C ALA A 206 -38.17 12.46 -24.45
N ILE A 207 -37.23 11.59 -24.04
CA ILE A 207 -37.09 10.22 -24.57
C ILE A 207 -37.22 9.22 -23.42
N ILE A 208 -38.29 8.42 -23.44
CA ILE A 208 -38.61 7.43 -22.40
C ILE A 208 -37.80 6.16 -22.58
N SER A 209 -37.69 5.68 -23.83
CA SER A 209 -37.03 4.44 -24.19
C SER A 209 -36.34 4.53 -25.55
N GLU A 210 -35.64 3.45 -25.97
CA GLU A 210 -35.00 3.41 -27.30
C GLU A 210 -35.94 3.57 -28.47
N GLU A 211 -37.25 3.38 -28.27
CA GLU A 211 -38.30 3.41 -29.30
C GLU A 211 -39.37 4.49 -29.04
N GLU A 212 -39.37 5.11 -27.87
CA GLU A 212 -40.48 5.97 -27.45
C GLU A 212 -40.03 7.35 -27.01
N VAL A 213 -40.67 8.36 -27.59
CA VAL A 213 -40.55 9.78 -27.25
C VAL A 213 -41.72 10.16 -26.36
N ASP A 214 -41.50 10.90 -25.27
CA ASP A 214 -42.54 11.35 -24.32
C ASP A 214 -43.57 12.26 -25.00
N ASP A 215 -44.82 12.20 -24.57
CA ASP A 215 -45.90 13.06 -25.07
C ASP A 215 -45.56 14.56 -24.88
N ASN A 216 -44.84 14.91 -23.85
CA ASN A 216 -44.46 16.27 -23.51
C ASN A 216 -43.11 16.69 -24.10
N ALA A 217 -42.51 15.89 -24.97
CA ALA A 217 -41.24 16.26 -25.62
C ALA A 217 -41.36 17.54 -26.43
N SER A 218 -42.57 17.79 -26.99
CA SER A 218 -42.96 19.09 -27.55
C SER A 218 -44.44 19.35 -27.35
N PRO A 219 -44.87 20.63 -27.26
CA PRO A 219 -46.29 21.00 -27.20
C PRO A 219 -47.07 20.48 -28.43
N GLU A 220 -46.40 20.42 -29.61
CA GLU A 220 -46.97 19.95 -30.85
C GLU A 220 -47.24 18.46 -30.82
N LEU A 221 -46.28 17.62 -30.38
CA LEU A 221 -46.44 16.20 -30.22
C LEU A 221 -47.58 15.87 -29.25
N ALA A 222 -47.66 16.56 -28.12
CA ALA A 222 -48.76 16.41 -27.17
C ALA A 222 -50.13 16.72 -27.79
N ALA A 223 -50.21 17.75 -28.61
CA ALA A 223 -51.46 18.15 -29.31
C ALA A 223 -51.85 17.11 -30.36
N ILE A 224 -50.89 16.59 -31.16
CA ILE A 224 -51.12 15.53 -32.17
C ILE A 224 -51.59 14.28 -31.49
N ARG A 225 -50.94 13.74 -30.47
CA ARG A 225 -51.31 12.53 -29.74
C ARG A 225 -52.62 12.66 -29.04
N ARG A 226 -52.99 13.84 -28.52
CA ARG A 226 -54.31 14.12 -27.98
C ARG A 226 -55.37 14.04 -29.07
N LYS A 227 -55.11 14.57 -30.28
CA LYS A 227 -56.05 14.46 -31.41
C LYS A 227 -56.24 13.03 -31.84
N ILE A 228 -55.16 12.24 -31.92
CA ILE A 228 -55.22 10.80 -32.25
C ILE A 228 -56.15 10.11 -31.27
N ARG A 229 -55.91 10.23 -29.96
CA ARG A 229 -56.70 9.61 -28.91
C ARG A 229 -58.20 10.01 -29.00
N ASN A 230 -58.45 11.28 -29.22
CA ASN A 230 -59.82 11.80 -29.36
C ASN A 230 -60.48 11.25 -30.59
N THR A 231 -59.76 11.11 -31.72
CA THR A 231 -60.32 10.57 -32.98
C THR A 231 -60.54 9.05 -32.87
N GLU A 232 -59.64 8.32 -32.22
CA GLU A 232 -59.88 6.91 -31.92
C GLU A 232 -61.10 6.68 -31.03
N LEU A 233 -61.27 7.47 -29.98
CA LEU A 233 -62.47 7.39 -29.15
C LEU A 233 -63.75 7.69 -29.96
N ARG A 234 -63.73 8.64 -30.87
CA ARG A 234 -64.86 8.92 -31.76
C ARG A 234 -65.15 7.75 -32.71
N ILE A 235 -64.11 7.10 -33.23
CA ILE A 235 -64.26 5.93 -34.11
C ILE A 235 -64.88 4.78 -33.30
N ARG A 236 -64.30 4.46 -32.13
CA ARG A 236 -64.81 3.40 -31.27
C ARG A 236 -66.26 3.62 -30.87
N ASP A 237 -66.62 4.81 -30.45
CA ASP A 237 -68.01 5.12 -30.14
C ASP A 237 -68.99 4.94 -31.31
N ARG A 238 -68.54 5.34 -32.53
CA ARG A 238 -69.33 5.11 -33.72
C ARG A 238 -69.48 3.62 -34.08
N MET A 239 -68.39 2.91 -34.01
CA MET A 239 -68.34 1.48 -34.32
C MET A 239 -69.09 0.65 -33.26
N ASP A 240 -68.95 1.01 -31.98
CA ASP A 240 -69.69 0.36 -30.90
C ASP A 240 -71.20 0.51 -31.08
N LYS A 241 -71.65 1.70 -31.46
CA LYS A 241 -73.11 1.91 -31.80
C LYS A 241 -73.50 1.06 -32.99
N MET A 242 -72.64 0.85 -34.00
CA MET A 242 -72.89 -0.01 -35.14
C MET A 242 -72.99 -1.49 -34.79
N ILE A 243 -72.00 -2.02 -34.07
CA ILE A 243 -71.90 -3.44 -33.71
C ILE A 243 -73.00 -3.86 -32.72
N ARG A 244 -73.49 -2.88 -31.91
CA ARG A 244 -74.64 -3.11 -31.00
C ARG A 244 -76.00 -2.99 -31.69
N SER A 245 -76.06 -2.49 -32.90
CA SER A 245 -77.35 -2.41 -33.68
C SER A 245 -77.83 -3.76 -34.11
N SER A 246 -79.12 -4.11 -33.83
CA SER A 246 -79.74 -5.33 -34.21
C SER A 246 -79.73 -5.57 -35.73
N THR A 247 -79.63 -4.56 -36.53
CA THR A 247 -79.51 -4.59 -37.99
C THR A 247 -78.16 -5.14 -38.41
N TYR A 248 -77.07 -4.57 -37.86
CA TYR A 248 -75.69 -4.89 -38.26
C TYR A 248 -75.20 -6.20 -37.64
N GLN A 249 -75.71 -6.62 -36.44
CA GLN A 249 -75.28 -7.86 -35.80
C GLN A 249 -75.50 -9.09 -36.69
N LYS A 250 -76.50 -9.08 -37.58
CA LYS A 250 -76.77 -10.18 -38.57
C LYS A 250 -75.62 -10.31 -39.58
N TYR A 251 -75.02 -9.19 -39.95
CA TYR A 251 -74.03 -9.11 -41.05
C TYR A 251 -72.64 -9.35 -40.58
N LEU A 252 -72.35 -9.15 -39.27
CA LEU A 252 -71.07 -9.33 -38.69
C LEU A 252 -70.74 -10.78 -38.42
N GLN A 253 -69.50 -11.22 -38.65
CA GLN A 253 -68.99 -12.52 -38.27
C GLN A 253 -68.89 -12.60 -36.73
N ASP A 254 -68.28 -11.58 -36.17
CA ASP A 254 -68.16 -11.34 -34.72
C ASP A 254 -68.44 -9.84 -34.42
N ALA A 255 -69.09 -9.56 -33.27
CA ALA A 255 -69.46 -8.19 -32.88
C ALA A 255 -68.24 -7.52 -32.21
N ILE A 256 -67.08 -7.42 -32.89
CA ILE A 256 -65.83 -6.87 -32.42
C ILE A 256 -65.32 -5.76 -33.36
N ILE A 257 -64.56 -4.81 -32.79
CA ILE A 257 -63.78 -3.83 -33.52
C ILE A 257 -62.35 -4.36 -33.60
N THR A 258 -61.78 -4.43 -34.79
CA THR A 258 -60.39 -4.85 -34.98
C THR A 258 -59.64 -3.83 -35.83
N MET A 259 -58.32 -3.97 -35.91
CA MET A 259 -57.48 -3.15 -36.78
C MET A 259 -56.87 -4.00 -37.90
N ARG A 260 -56.87 -3.45 -39.12
CA ARG A 260 -56.15 -3.95 -40.27
C ARG A 260 -55.44 -2.79 -40.97
N ASP A 261 -54.17 -2.92 -41.27
CA ASP A 261 -53.35 -1.89 -41.90
C ASP A 261 -53.47 -0.50 -41.24
N GLY A 262 -53.54 -0.48 -39.86
CA GLY A 262 -53.68 0.74 -39.10
C GLY A 262 -55.09 1.38 -39.20
N ARG A 263 -56.11 0.68 -39.64
CA ARG A 263 -57.49 1.11 -39.79
C ARG A 263 -58.42 0.32 -38.88
N PHE A 264 -59.37 0.99 -38.27
CA PHE A 264 -60.44 0.34 -37.53
C PHE A 264 -61.44 -0.27 -38.49
N VAL A 265 -61.69 -1.56 -38.38
CA VAL A 265 -62.52 -2.37 -39.29
C VAL A 265 -63.46 -3.25 -38.46
N VAL A 266 -64.53 -3.75 -39.13
CA VAL A 266 -65.41 -4.77 -38.56
C VAL A 266 -65.35 -6.05 -39.41
N PRO A 267 -65.42 -7.26 -38.85
CA PRO A 267 -65.44 -8.50 -39.57
C PRO A 267 -66.89 -8.77 -40.09
N VAL A 268 -67.08 -8.79 -41.39
CA VAL A 268 -68.38 -8.95 -42.06
C VAL A 268 -68.38 -10.32 -42.80
N LYS A 269 -69.42 -11.08 -42.65
CA LYS A 269 -69.60 -12.35 -43.37
C LYS A 269 -69.66 -12.10 -44.90
N ALA A 270 -68.98 -12.93 -45.65
CA ALA A 270 -68.84 -12.76 -47.10
C ALA A 270 -70.16 -12.56 -47.81
N GLU A 271 -71.23 -13.27 -47.38
CA GLU A 271 -72.59 -13.20 -47.94
C GLU A 271 -73.30 -11.84 -47.75
N TYR A 272 -72.87 -11.06 -46.69
CA TYR A 272 -73.47 -9.79 -46.38
C TYR A 272 -72.54 -8.59 -46.67
N ARG A 273 -71.58 -8.77 -47.56
CA ARG A 273 -70.59 -7.73 -47.89
C ARG A 273 -71.30 -6.50 -48.45
N SER A 274 -72.37 -6.64 -49.28
CA SER A 274 -73.09 -5.50 -49.83
C SER A 274 -73.93 -4.72 -48.85
N GLU A 275 -74.31 -5.35 -47.73
CA GLU A 275 -75.19 -4.73 -46.68
C GLU A 275 -74.42 -3.81 -45.70
N VAL A 276 -73.09 -3.86 -45.69
CA VAL A 276 -72.27 -2.99 -44.91
C VAL A 276 -71.54 -2.04 -45.85
N PRO A 277 -71.96 -0.77 -45.95
CA PRO A 277 -71.32 0.23 -46.79
C PRO A 277 -69.95 0.56 -46.24
N GLY A 278 -68.87 0.43 -47.07
CA GLY A 278 -67.48 0.65 -46.65
C GLY A 278 -66.47 0.01 -47.55
N MET A 279 -65.18 0.15 -47.20
CA MET A 279 -64.06 -0.39 -47.95
C MET A 279 -63.57 -1.71 -47.30
N VAL A 280 -63.23 -2.71 -48.14
CA VAL A 280 -62.57 -3.93 -47.67
C VAL A 280 -61.08 -3.70 -47.59
N HIS A 281 -60.50 -3.94 -46.48
CA HIS A 281 -59.05 -3.84 -46.25
C HIS A 281 -58.36 -5.19 -46.18
N ASP A 282 -59.08 -6.23 -45.77
CA ASP A 282 -58.50 -7.55 -45.65
C ASP A 282 -59.58 -8.63 -45.83
N THR A 283 -59.15 -9.88 -46.07
CA THR A 283 -60.03 -11.02 -46.18
C THR A 283 -59.44 -12.16 -45.34
N SER A 284 -60.32 -12.91 -44.63
CA SER A 284 -59.84 -14.06 -43.87
C SER A 284 -59.23 -15.13 -44.79
N GLY A 285 -58.31 -15.96 -44.32
CA GLY A 285 -57.64 -16.97 -45.11
C GLY A 285 -58.62 -18.03 -45.75
N SER A 286 -59.80 -18.16 -45.16
CA SER A 286 -60.90 -19.00 -45.75
C SER A 286 -61.78 -18.26 -46.74
N GLY A 287 -61.61 -16.94 -46.91
CA GLY A 287 -62.47 -16.12 -47.74
C GLY A 287 -63.92 -15.90 -47.20
N SER A 288 -64.22 -16.37 -45.98
CA SER A 288 -65.55 -16.32 -45.38
C SER A 288 -65.86 -15.00 -44.66
N THR A 289 -64.84 -14.20 -44.41
CA THR A 289 -64.96 -12.89 -43.68
C THR A 289 -64.18 -11.83 -44.37
N TYR A 290 -64.85 -10.71 -44.59
CA TYR A 290 -64.23 -9.47 -45.06
C TYR A 290 -64.07 -8.52 -43.91
N PHE A 291 -62.84 -7.92 -43.75
CA PHE A 291 -62.60 -6.84 -42.81
C PHE A 291 -62.95 -5.53 -43.48
N VAL A 292 -64.13 -4.98 -43.10
CA VAL A 292 -64.68 -3.81 -43.73
C VAL A 292 -64.50 -2.56 -42.88
N GLU A 293 -63.95 -1.50 -43.43
CA GLU A 293 -63.95 -0.18 -42.84
C GLU A 293 -65.34 0.46 -43.16
N PRO A 294 -66.20 0.67 -42.18
CA PRO A 294 -67.52 1.29 -42.41
C PRO A 294 -67.37 2.70 -42.94
N ALA A 295 -68.23 3.05 -43.93
CA ALA A 295 -68.18 4.38 -44.53
C ALA A 295 -68.26 5.55 -43.53
N SER A 296 -68.93 5.32 -42.42
CA SER A 296 -69.09 6.32 -41.31
C SER A 296 -67.80 6.63 -40.56
N VAL A 297 -66.77 5.81 -40.72
CA VAL A 297 -65.47 6.00 -40.02
C VAL A 297 -64.28 6.19 -40.95
N VAL A 298 -64.45 6.11 -42.29
CA VAL A 298 -63.41 6.27 -43.31
C VAL A 298 -62.65 7.63 -43.13
N GLU A 299 -63.41 8.71 -43.00
CA GLU A 299 -62.82 10.05 -42.82
C GLU A 299 -61.97 10.13 -41.53
N ALA A 300 -62.50 9.58 -40.43
CA ALA A 300 -61.77 9.54 -39.16
C ALA A 300 -60.52 8.63 -39.17
N ASN A 301 -60.59 7.47 -39.84
CA ASN A 301 -59.41 6.66 -40.07
C ASN A 301 -58.37 7.35 -40.96
N ASN A 302 -58.80 8.08 -41.99
CA ASN A 302 -57.87 8.92 -42.78
C ASN A 302 -57.22 10.03 -41.95
N GLU A 303 -58.03 10.69 -41.07
CA GLU A 303 -57.55 11.68 -40.14
C GLU A 303 -56.45 11.08 -39.22
N ILE A 304 -56.67 9.91 -38.65
CA ILE A 304 -55.68 9.18 -37.81
C ILE A 304 -54.35 8.95 -38.60
N ARG A 305 -54.49 8.45 -39.84
CA ARG A 305 -53.31 8.21 -40.69
C ARG A 305 -52.50 9.48 -40.96
N VAL A 306 -53.17 10.58 -41.25
CA VAL A 306 -52.53 11.89 -41.41
C VAL A 306 -51.90 12.35 -40.09
N LEU A 307 -52.55 12.14 -38.95
CA LEU A 307 -52.02 12.47 -37.65
C LEU A 307 -50.79 11.64 -37.28
N HIS A 308 -50.77 10.34 -37.56
CA HIS A 308 -49.58 9.49 -37.39
C HIS A 308 -48.41 9.92 -38.31
N ALA A 309 -48.69 10.36 -39.54
CA ALA A 309 -47.65 10.91 -40.40
C ALA A 309 -47.01 12.16 -39.78
N LYS A 310 -47.87 13.07 -39.23
CA LYS A 310 -47.42 14.27 -38.53
C LYS A 310 -46.71 13.97 -37.22
N GLU A 311 -47.17 12.96 -36.47
CA GLU A 311 -46.53 12.49 -35.25
C GLU A 311 -45.09 12.03 -35.58
N LYS A 312 -44.92 11.25 -36.64
CA LYS A 312 -43.61 10.79 -37.10
C LYS A 312 -42.71 11.93 -37.52
N GLU A 313 -43.25 12.88 -38.30
CA GLU A 313 -42.53 14.08 -38.75
C GLU A 313 -42.05 14.95 -37.56
N GLU A 314 -42.94 15.11 -36.54
CA GLU A 314 -42.58 15.87 -35.33
C GLU A 314 -41.54 15.16 -34.47
N ILE A 315 -41.62 13.81 -34.33
CA ILE A 315 -40.59 13.01 -33.66
C ILE A 315 -39.25 13.16 -34.38
N GLU A 316 -39.23 13.04 -35.71
CA GLU A 316 -38.02 13.24 -36.53
C GLU A 316 -37.43 14.66 -36.31
N ARG A 317 -38.29 15.69 -36.21
CA ARG A 317 -37.85 17.05 -35.92
C ARG A 317 -37.21 17.17 -34.53
N ILE A 318 -37.82 16.59 -33.50
CA ILE A 318 -37.33 16.59 -32.13
C ILE A 318 -35.98 15.90 -32.06
N LEU A 319 -35.85 14.71 -32.67
CA LEU A 319 -34.60 13.97 -32.72
C LEU A 319 -33.49 14.72 -33.47
N ALA A 320 -33.83 15.40 -34.58
CA ALA A 320 -32.91 16.22 -35.34
C ALA A 320 -32.42 17.43 -34.52
N GLU A 321 -33.29 18.08 -33.77
CA GLU A 321 -32.93 19.20 -32.89
C GLU A 321 -31.94 18.77 -31.77
N PHE A 322 -32.22 17.65 -31.09
CA PHE A 322 -31.29 17.10 -30.11
C PHE A 322 -29.96 16.67 -30.77
N SER A 323 -30.02 16.07 -31.95
CA SER A 323 -28.84 15.65 -32.69
C SER A 323 -27.96 16.81 -33.07
N ALA A 324 -28.51 17.94 -33.48
CA ALA A 324 -27.76 19.16 -33.78
C ALA A 324 -27.01 19.68 -32.53
N ARG A 325 -27.69 19.74 -31.39
CA ARG A 325 -27.09 20.16 -30.11
C ARG A 325 -25.99 19.20 -29.64
N VAL A 326 -26.21 17.89 -29.79
CA VAL A 326 -25.16 16.87 -29.52
C VAL A 326 -23.99 17.04 -30.48
N GLY A 327 -24.24 17.39 -31.74
CA GLY A 327 -23.23 17.66 -32.76
C GLY A 327 -22.36 18.88 -32.45
N GLU A 328 -22.95 19.95 -31.91
CA GLU A 328 -22.24 21.14 -31.44
C GLU A 328 -21.27 20.81 -30.29
N ASP A 329 -21.66 19.93 -29.37
CA ASP A 329 -20.88 19.52 -28.20
C ASP A 329 -20.09 18.21 -28.41
N ALA A 330 -20.06 17.67 -29.63
CA ALA A 330 -19.56 16.32 -29.90
C ALA A 330 -18.13 16.07 -29.41
N ASP A 331 -17.22 17.03 -29.60
CA ASP A 331 -15.82 16.90 -29.14
C ASP A 331 -15.72 16.91 -27.62
N ASN A 332 -16.47 17.78 -26.93
CA ASN A 332 -16.50 17.83 -25.46
C ASN A 332 -17.06 16.52 -24.88
N ILE A 333 -18.15 16.00 -25.47
CA ILE A 333 -18.77 14.75 -25.03
C ILE A 333 -17.82 13.56 -25.29
N ARG A 334 -17.10 13.55 -26.40
CA ARG A 334 -16.10 12.53 -26.72
C ARG A 334 -14.98 12.53 -25.68
N TRP A 335 -14.35 13.67 -25.41
CA TRP A 335 -13.28 13.77 -24.42
C TRP A 335 -13.78 13.41 -23.01
N CYS A 336 -14.99 13.82 -22.67
CA CYS A 336 -15.63 13.44 -21.41
C CYS A 336 -15.82 11.91 -21.32
N PHE A 337 -16.29 11.28 -22.40
CA PHE A 337 -16.43 9.82 -22.45
C PHE A 337 -15.08 9.12 -22.27
N GLU A 338 -14.04 9.53 -23.01
CA GLU A 338 -12.69 8.99 -22.89
C GLU A 338 -12.17 9.14 -21.45
N THR A 339 -12.36 10.30 -20.82
CA THR A 339 -12.00 10.55 -19.41
C THR A 339 -12.78 9.64 -18.44
N ILE A 340 -14.07 9.43 -18.67
CA ILE A 340 -14.89 8.52 -17.87
C ILE A 340 -14.38 7.09 -17.98
N ILE A 341 -13.99 6.65 -19.18
CA ILE A 341 -13.43 5.32 -19.40
C ILE A 341 -12.10 5.17 -18.65
N ASP A 342 -11.20 6.16 -18.74
CA ASP A 342 -9.93 6.17 -18.00
C ASP A 342 -10.17 6.10 -16.48
N LEU A 343 -11.09 6.90 -15.97
CA LEU A 343 -11.48 6.86 -14.55
C LEU A 343 -12.08 5.51 -14.16
N ASN A 344 -12.92 4.90 -15.01
CA ASN A 344 -13.49 3.57 -14.74
C ASN A 344 -12.40 2.51 -14.59
N VAL A 345 -11.40 2.51 -15.48
CA VAL A 345 -10.24 1.61 -15.38
C VAL A 345 -9.42 1.92 -14.11
N LEU A 346 -9.25 3.18 -13.76
CA LEU A 346 -8.51 3.57 -12.57
C LEU A 346 -9.22 3.16 -11.28
N PHE A 347 -10.54 3.33 -11.21
CA PHE A 347 -11.37 2.80 -10.11
C PHE A 347 -11.32 1.27 -10.05
N ALA A 348 -11.28 0.59 -11.20
CA ALA A 348 -11.10 -0.86 -11.24
C ALA A 348 -9.72 -1.27 -10.69
N LYS A 349 -8.62 -0.52 -10.98
CA LYS A 349 -7.29 -0.73 -10.38
C LYS A 349 -7.34 -0.59 -8.85
N ALA A 350 -7.96 0.48 -8.33
CA ALA A 350 -8.13 0.68 -6.89
C ALA A 350 -8.94 -0.44 -6.23
N ASN A 351 -10.06 -0.83 -6.84
CA ASN A 351 -10.91 -1.92 -6.35
C ASN A 351 -10.19 -3.28 -6.37
N LEU A 352 -9.36 -3.53 -7.40
CA LEU A 352 -8.49 -4.70 -7.45
C LEU A 352 -7.50 -4.70 -6.29
N GLY A 353 -6.91 -3.53 -5.99
CA GLY A 353 -6.04 -3.32 -4.83
C GLY A 353 -6.72 -3.72 -3.52
N TYR A 354 -7.99 -3.34 -3.31
CA TYR A 354 -8.76 -3.76 -2.13
C TYR A 354 -8.95 -5.27 -2.06
N LYS A 355 -9.35 -5.90 -3.16
CA LYS A 355 -9.56 -7.35 -3.22
C LYS A 355 -8.30 -8.14 -2.86
N MET A 356 -7.14 -7.63 -3.29
CA MET A 356 -5.84 -8.27 -3.06
C MET A 356 -5.19 -7.85 -1.72
N LYS A 357 -5.76 -6.89 -0.98
CA LYS A 357 -5.13 -6.22 0.16
C LYS A 357 -3.74 -5.71 -0.23
N ALA A 358 -3.70 -5.00 -1.34
CA ALA A 358 -2.49 -4.49 -1.96
C ALA A 358 -2.07 -3.14 -1.40
N MET A 359 -0.79 -2.81 -1.56
CA MET A 359 -0.19 -1.53 -1.19
C MET A 359 0.57 -0.95 -2.38
N ALA A 360 0.79 0.35 -2.37
CA ALA A 360 1.63 1.00 -3.37
C ALA A 360 3.11 0.70 -3.09
N PRO A 361 3.85 0.09 -4.02
CA PRO A 361 5.29 -0.06 -3.87
C PRO A 361 6.00 1.26 -4.15
N ARG A 362 7.18 1.45 -3.55
CA ARG A 362 8.10 2.52 -3.96
C ARG A 362 8.73 2.15 -5.30
N ILE A 363 8.62 3.03 -6.29
CA ILE A 363 9.20 2.80 -7.62
C ILE A 363 10.63 3.36 -7.70
N THR A 364 11.56 2.55 -8.17
CA THR A 364 12.97 2.90 -8.37
C THR A 364 13.43 2.54 -9.79
N ASP A 365 14.65 2.93 -10.15
CA ASP A 365 15.32 2.62 -11.42
C ASP A 365 16.74 2.06 -11.21
N ASP A 366 17.05 1.69 -9.97
CA ASP A 366 18.37 1.20 -9.53
C ASP A 366 18.55 -0.32 -9.69
N GLY A 367 17.52 -1.02 -10.16
CA GLY A 367 17.51 -2.47 -10.33
C GLY A 367 17.19 -3.23 -9.03
N HIS A 368 16.74 -2.56 -7.95
CA HIS A 368 16.43 -3.20 -6.68
C HIS A 368 14.98 -3.64 -6.59
N ILE A 369 14.76 -4.87 -6.18
CA ILE A 369 13.43 -5.40 -5.82
C ILE A 369 13.49 -5.80 -4.35
N VAL A 370 12.63 -5.21 -3.54
CA VAL A 370 12.42 -5.59 -2.13
C VAL A 370 10.94 -5.78 -1.89
N LEU A 371 10.53 -7.02 -1.72
CA LEU A 371 9.15 -7.38 -1.45
C LEU A 371 9.04 -7.91 -0.02
N LYS A 372 8.22 -7.25 0.78
CA LYS A 372 7.96 -7.63 2.18
C LYS A 372 6.60 -8.30 2.26
N ARG A 373 6.56 -9.52 2.81
CA ARG A 373 5.34 -10.31 2.97
C ARG A 373 4.48 -10.37 1.70
N ALA A 374 5.14 -10.54 0.57
CA ALA A 374 4.51 -10.59 -0.74
C ALA A 374 3.69 -11.88 -0.90
N ARG A 375 2.52 -11.77 -1.50
CA ARG A 375 1.60 -12.88 -1.73
C ARG A 375 1.33 -13.01 -3.22
N HIS A 376 1.29 -14.23 -3.71
CA HIS A 376 0.91 -14.47 -5.11
C HIS A 376 -0.58 -14.16 -5.30
N PRO A 377 -0.95 -13.21 -6.17
CA PRO A 377 -2.32 -12.70 -6.26
C PRO A 377 -3.35 -13.72 -6.77
N LEU A 378 -2.93 -14.77 -7.44
CA LEU A 378 -3.80 -15.82 -7.99
C LEU A 378 -3.98 -17.02 -7.05
N ILE A 379 -3.30 -17.06 -5.92
CA ILE A 379 -3.49 -18.08 -4.89
C ILE A 379 -4.54 -17.59 -3.89
N ASP A 380 -5.37 -18.52 -3.41
CA ASP A 380 -6.38 -18.25 -2.39
C ASP A 380 -5.77 -17.47 -1.21
N PRO A 381 -6.31 -16.30 -0.83
CA PRO A 381 -5.80 -15.47 0.26
C PRO A 381 -5.71 -16.18 1.62
N GLN A 382 -6.45 -17.27 1.84
CA GLN A 382 -6.41 -18.08 3.05
C GLN A 382 -5.28 -19.12 3.04
N LYS A 383 -4.78 -19.48 1.86
CA LYS A 383 -3.77 -20.52 1.67
C LYS A 383 -2.40 -19.96 1.31
N VAL A 384 -2.35 -18.75 0.76
CA VAL A 384 -1.10 -18.14 0.32
C VAL A 384 -0.21 -17.82 1.53
N VAL A 385 1.03 -18.29 1.48
CA VAL A 385 2.05 -17.95 2.47
C VAL A 385 2.81 -16.72 1.98
N PRO A 386 2.89 -15.66 2.78
CA PRO A 386 3.65 -14.46 2.45
C PRO A 386 5.15 -14.75 2.41
N ILE A 387 5.83 -14.25 1.39
CA ILE A 387 7.29 -14.37 1.24
C ILE A 387 7.98 -13.01 1.34
N ASP A 388 9.19 -12.99 1.85
CA ASP A 388 10.09 -11.84 1.76
C ASP A 388 11.10 -12.15 0.64
N PHE A 389 11.22 -11.22 -0.32
CA PHE A 389 12.09 -11.38 -1.48
C PHE A 389 12.93 -10.13 -1.68
N ALA A 390 14.22 -10.28 -1.89
CA ALA A 390 15.13 -9.19 -2.19
C ALA A 390 16.04 -9.56 -3.36
N LEU A 391 16.39 -8.59 -4.21
CA LEU A 391 17.31 -8.75 -5.33
C LEU A 391 17.79 -7.37 -5.77
N GLY A 392 19.09 -7.24 -6.04
CA GLY A 392 19.64 -6.06 -6.69
C GLY A 392 20.51 -5.16 -5.80
N ASP A 393 20.42 -5.28 -4.48
CA ASP A 393 21.20 -4.49 -3.51
C ASP A 393 22.55 -5.14 -3.21
N ASP A 394 22.61 -6.01 -2.20
CA ASP A 394 23.86 -6.71 -1.83
C ASP A 394 24.29 -7.70 -2.91
N TYR A 395 23.34 -8.29 -3.62
CA TYR A 395 23.57 -9.27 -4.68
C TYR A 395 22.68 -9.03 -5.90
N THR A 396 23.23 -9.39 -7.07
CA THR A 396 22.51 -9.26 -8.37
C THR A 396 21.92 -10.58 -8.85
N THR A 397 22.35 -11.69 -8.26
CA THR A 397 21.88 -13.03 -8.61
C THR A 397 21.43 -13.76 -7.37
N LEU A 398 20.20 -14.27 -7.37
CA LEU A 398 19.62 -15.08 -6.30
C LEU A 398 19.41 -16.51 -6.79
N VAL A 399 20.09 -17.47 -6.17
CA VAL A 399 19.99 -18.91 -6.48
C VAL A 399 19.10 -19.58 -5.45
N ILE A 400 17.87 -19.93 -5.83
CA ILE A 400 16.87 -20.54 -4.96
C ILE A 400 16.95 -22.06 -5.10
N THR A 401 17.27 -22.75 -4.01
CA THR A 401 17.43 -24.20 -3.97
C THR A 401 16.40 -24.88 -3.07
N GLY A 402 16.30 -26.18 -3.13
CA GLY A 402 15.35 -26.97 -2.33
C GLY A 402 14.45 -27.89 -3.16
N PRO A 403 13.50 -28.62 -2.53
CA PRO A 403 12.61 -29.54 -3.24
C PRO A 403 11.63 -28.78 -4.17
N ASN A 404 11.18 -29.42 -5.26
CA ASN A 404 10.24 -28.82 -6.22
C ASN A 404 8.91 -28.45 -5.58
N THR A 405 8.46 -29.26 -4.63
CA THR A 405 7.23 -29.02 -3.86
C THR A 405 7.32 -27.82 -2.91
N GLY A 406 8.52 -27.26 -2.68
CA GLY A 406 8.77 -26.18 -1.72
C GLY A 406 8.24 -24.81 -2.13
N GLY A 407 7.77 -24.61 -3.38
CA GLY A 407 7.24 -23.34 -3.86
C GLY A 407 8.26 -22.46 -4.61
N LYS A 408 9.38 -23.00 -5.07
CA LYS A 408 10.42 -22.28 -5.83
C LYS A 408 9.86 -21.54 -7.04
N THR A 409 9.14 -22.22 -7.92
CA THR A 409 8.49 -21.66 -9.12
C THR A 409 7.49 -20.57 -8.76
N VAL A 410 6.71 -20.78 -7.69
CA VAL A 410 5.73 -19.78 -7.19
C VAL A 410 6.45 -18.53 -6.70
N THR A 411 7.59 -18.68 -6.03
CA THR A 411 8.40 -17.54 -5.58
C THR A 411 8.90 -16.70 -6.76
N LEU A 412 9.45 -17.35 -7.79
CA LEU A 412 9.90 -16.68 -9.02
C LEU A 412 8.75 -15.98 -9.73
N LYS A 413 7.61 -16.69 -9.92
CA LYS A 413 6.41 -16.11 -10.52
C LYS A 413 5.89 -14.94 -9.70
N THR A 414 5.91 -15.01 -8.37
CA THR A 414 5.49 -13.92 -7.51
C THR A 414 6.34 -12.68 -7.73
N ALA A 415 7.66 -12.81 -7.69
CA ALA A 415 8.57 -11.69 -7.91
C ALA A 415 8.38 -11.05 -9.30
N GLY A 416 8.33 -11.85 -10.36
CA GLY A 416 8.12 -11.36 -11.72
C GLY A 416 6.75 -10.73 -11.95
N LEU A 417 5.68 -11.39 -11.47
CA LEU A 417 4.32 -10.90 -11.64
C LEU A 417 4.08 -9.58 -10.89
N LEU A 418 4.54 -9.47 -9.63
CA LEU A 418 4.38 -8.24 -8.87
C LEU A 418 5.18 -7.08 -9.47
N THR A 419 6.35 -7.37 -10.07
CA THR A 419 7.11 -6.38 -10.84
C THR A 419 6.32 -5.90 -12.06
N LEU A 420 5.76 -6.81 -12.85
CA LEU A 420 4.91 -6.47 -13.98
C LEU A 420 3.65 -5.68 -13.56
N MET A 421 3.00 -6.08 -12.46
CA MET A 421 1.84 -5.38 -11.91
C MET A 421 2.18 -3.94 -11.56
N ALA A 422 3.29 -3.70 -10.85
CA ALA A 422 3.74 -2.35 -10.51
C ALA A 422 4.03 -1.53 -11.77
N MET A 423 4.71 -2.11 -12.77
CA MET A 423 5.00 -1.46 -14.05
C MET A 423 3.72 -1.16 -14.87
N CYS A 424 2.60 -1.82 -14.58
CA CYS A 424 1.27 -1.50 -15.13
C CYS A 424 0.50 -0.44 -14.30
N GLY A 425 1.12 0.14 -13.26
CA GLY A 425 0.46 1.08 -12.36
C GLY A 425 -0.59 0.41 -11.46
N LEU A 426 -0.42 -0.88 -11.12
CA LEU A 426 -1.26 -1.64 -10.20
C LEU A 426 -0.59 -1.69 -8.82
N LEU A 427 -1.39 -1.61 -7.77
CA LEU A 427 -0.95 -1.89 -6.41
C LEU A 427 -0.61 -3.37 -6.26
N ILE A 428 0.34 -3.71 -5.40
CA ILE A 428 0.81 -5.08 -5.23
C ILE A 428 0.42 -5.67 -3.88
N PRO A 429 0.07 -6.96 -3.79
CA PRO A 429 -0.26 -7.65 -2.55
C PRO A 429 0.99 -7.94 -1.69
N ALA A 430 1.65 -6.88 -1.23
CA ALA A 430 2.82 -6.90 -0.37
C ALA A 430 2.64 -5.95 0.81
N ALA A 431 3.48 -6.03 1.83
CA ALA A 431 3.45 -5.11 2.96
C ALA A 431 4.09 -3.76 2.59
N ASP A 432 3.77 -2.75 3.41
CA ASP A 432 4.37 -1.43 3.31
C ASP A 432 5.91 -1.46 3.39
N GLY A 433 6.55 -0.52 2.70
CA GLY A 433 8.00 -0.47 2.55
C GLY A 433 8.56 -1.48 1.54
N SER A 434 7.72 -2.08 0.68
CA SER A 434 8.16 -2.79 -0.52
C SER A 434 8.58 -1.82 -1.61
N SER A 435 9.64 -2.16 -2.36
CA SER A 435 10.14 -1.37 -3.50
C SER A 435 10.34 -2.24 -4.73
N ILE A 436 10.07 -1.67 -5.89
CA ILE A 436 10.24 -2.33 -7.18
C ILE A 436 10.96 -1.38 -8.13
N SER A 437 12.01 -1.88 -8.75
CA SER A 437 12.65 -1.18 -9.85
C SER A 437 11.93 -1.40 -11.17
N VAL A 438 11.98 -0.39 -12.02
CA VAL A 438 11.53 -0.50 -13.40
C VAL A 438 12.62 -1.15 -14.24
N PHE A 439 12.24 -2.10 -15.07
CA PHE A 439 13.13 -2.82 -15.98
C PHE A 439 12.75 -2.55 -17.43
N GLU A 440 13.76 -2.43 -18.28
CA GLU A 440 13.55 -2.33 -19.73
C GLU A 440 13.11 -3.68 -20.33
N ASP A 441 13.66 -4.79 -19.82
CA ASP A 441 13.35 -6.13 -20.27
C ASP A 441 13.09 -7.04 -19.04
N ILE A 442 12.02 -7.82 -19.10
CA ILE A 442 11.76 -8.93 -18.17
C ILE A 442 11.79 -10.19 -19.01
N LEU A 443 12.80 -11.01 -18.76
CA LEU A 443 13.14 -12.20 -19.55
C LEU A 443 12.89 -13.44 -18.69
N VAL A 444 12.09 -14.36 -19.18
CA VAL A 444 11.59 -15.49 -18.35
C VAL A 444 11.83 -16.81 -19.06
N ASP A 445 12.41 -17.75 -18.34
CA ASP A 445 12.49 -19.16 -18.72
C ASP A 445 11.85 -20.01 -17.62
N ILE A 446 10.54 -20.13 -17.67
CA ILE A 446 9.71 -20.98 -16.80
C ILE A 446 8.87 -21.83 -17.75
N GLY A 447 9.11 -23.13 -17.77
CA GLY A 447 8.41 -24.08 -18.63
C GLY A 447 7.43 -24.96 -17.83
N ASP A 448 6.22 -25.20 -18.36
CA ASP A 448 5.38 -26.31 -17.90
C ASP A 448 5.85 -27.58 -18.62
N GLU A 449 6.41 -28.52 -17.89
CA GLU A 449 6.88 -29.83 -18.39
C GLU A 449 5.76 -30.68 -19.03
N GLN A 450 4.50 -30.20 -19.04
CA GLN A 450 3.33 -30.99 -19.40
C GLN A 450 2.74 -30.69 -20.78
N SER A 451 3.36 -29.85 -21.61
CA SER A 451 2.85 -29.65 -22.96
C SER A 451 3.33 -30.75 -23.92
N ILE A 452 2.50 -31.77 -24.11
CA ILE A 452 2.71 -32.93 -25.00
C ILE A 452 2.87 -32.52 -26.47
N GLU A 453 2.61 -31.28 -26.84
CA GLU A 453 2.57 -30.79 -28.21
C GLU A 453 3.93 -30.38 -28.83
N GLN A 454 5.01 -30.32 -28.05
CA GLN A 454 6.33 -29.94 -28.57
C GLN A 454 7.26 -31.17 -28.58
N SER A 455 7.54 -31.65 -29.75
CA SER A 455 8.42 -32.79 -30.05
C SER A 455 9.93 -32.51 -29.87
N LEU A 456 10.32 -31.34 -29.33
CA LEU A 456 11.69 -31.05 -28.93
C LEU A 456 11.89 -31.50 -27.48
N SER A 457 13.04 -32.13 -27.17
CA SER A 457 13.46 -32.38 -25.79
C SER A 457 13.30 -31.09 -24.96
N THR A 458 12.73 -31.19 -23.78
CA THR A 458 12.58 -30.09 -22.82
C THR A 458 13.85 -29.27 -22.68
N PHE A 459 15.01 -29.93 -22.57
CA PHE A 459 16.31 -29.27 -22.54
C PHE A 459 16.58 -28.36 -23.74
N SER A 460 16.25 -28.84 -24.96
CA SER A 460 16.52 -28.06 -26.17
C SER A 460 15.65 -26.80 -26.24
N ALA A 461 14.40 -26.88 -25.77
CA ALA A 461 13.49 -25.72 -25.74
C ALA A 461 14.01 -24.65 -24.75
N HIS A 462 14.42 -25.07 -23.54
CA HIS A 462 15.05 -24.18 -22.56
C HIS A 462 16.33 -23.54 -23.11
N MET A 463 17.19 -24.32 -23.78
CA MET A 463 18.43 -23.78 -24.36
C MET A 463 18.17 -22.74 -25.46
N VAL A 464 17.18 -22.93 -26.32
CA VAL A 464 16.81 -21.94 -27.35
C VAL A 464 16.34 -20.64 -26.69
N ASN A 465 15.52 -20.74 -25.64
CA ASN A 465 15.04 -19.56 -24.92
C ASN A 465 16.19 -18.86 -24.17
N LEU A 466 17.06 -19.62 -23.48
CA LEU A 466 18.25 -19.11 -22.78
C LEU A 466 19.22 -18.41 -23.74
N VAL A 467 19.43 -18.94 -24.95
CA VAL A 467 20.23 -18.27 -25.97
C VAL A 467 19.61 -16.92 -26.36
N SER A 468 18.27 -16.86 -26.51
CA SER A 468 17.56 -15.60 -26.74
C SER A 468 17.75 -14.62 -25.59
N ILE A 469 17.57 -15.08 -24.35
CA ILE A 469 17.78 -14.30 -23.12
C ILE A 469 19.20 -13.76 -23.07
N LEU A 470 20.20 -14.63 -23.27
CA LEU A 470 21.60 -14.24 -23.27
C LEU A 470 21.95 -13.20 -24.35
N ASN A 471 21.26 -13.15 -25.45
CA ASN A 471 21.50 -12.16 -26.50
C ASN A 471 20.95 -10.77 -26.15
N VAL A 472 19.88 -10.69 -25.36
CA VAL A 472 19.14 -9.45 -25.05
C VAL A 472 19.52 -8.89 -23.68
N ALA A 473 19.77 -9.74 -22.68
CA ALA A 473 19.96 -9.36 -21.28
C ALA A 473 21.07 -8.32 -21.09
N THR A 474 20.74 -7.27 -20.34
CA THR A 474 21.61 -6.13 -19.96
C THR A 474 21.50 -5.87 -18.46
N TYR A 475 22.16 -4.85 -17.96
CA TYR A 475 22.08 -4.42 -16.56
C TYR A 475 20.69 -3.86 -16.15
N THR A 476 19.87 -3.50 -17.15
CA THR A 476 18.48 -3.03 -16.96
C THR A 476 17.46 -4.17 -17.10
N SER A 477 17.93 -5.42 -17.21
CA SER A 477 17.06 -6.58 -17.41
C SER A 477 16.86 -7.36 -16.10
N LEU A 478 15.61 -7.81 -15.86
CA LEU A 478 15.29 -8.84 -14.88
C LEU A 478 15.19 -10.19 -15.60
N VAL A 479 15.95 -11.14 -15.15
CA VAL A 479 16.01 -12.51 -15.72
C VAL A 479 15.49 -13.50 -14.68
N ILE A 480 14.49 -14.28 -15.04
CA ILE A 480 13.86 -15.27 -14.18
C ILE A 480 13.96 -16.63 -14.86
N ILE A 481 14.66 -17.57 -14.22
CA ILE A 481 14.92 -18.90 -14.77
C ILE A 481 14.49 -19.97 -13.77
N ASP A 482 13.64 -20.87 -14.18
CA ASP A 482 13.26 -22.03 -13.37
C ASP A 482 14.01 -23.28 -13.82
N GLU A 483 14.47 -24.08 -12.87
CA GLU A 483 15.18 -25.35 -13.05
C GLU A 483 16.37 -25.30 -14.04
N LEU A 484 17.22 -24.26 -13.90
CA LEU A 484 18.35 -24.06 -14.79
C LEU A 484 19.28 -25.29 -14.85
N GLY A 485 19.52 -25.78 -16.05
CA GLY A 485 20.38 -26.92 -16.34
C GLY A 485 19.67 -28.27 -16.32
N SER A 486 18.38 -28.36 -15.99
CA SER A 486 17.61 -29.59 -15.98
C SER A 486 17.43 -30.22 -17.38
N GLY A 487 17.15 -31.52 -17.41
CA GLY A 487 16.81 -32.23 -18.65
C GLY A 487 18.01 -32.76 -19.45
N THR A 488 19.25 -32.72 -18.91
CA THR A 488 20.47 -33.33 -19.49
C THR A 488 21.27 -34.08 -18.43
N ASP A 489 22.46 -34.53 -18.78
CA ASP A 489 23.40 -35.12 -17.80
C ASP A 489 23.63 -34.10 -16.65
N PRO A 490 23.56 -34.56 -15.39
CA PRO A 490 23.65 -33.64 -14.24
C PRO A 490 24.95 -32.83 -14.19
N VAL A 491 26.10 -33.44 -14.56
CA VAL A 491 27.40 -32.78 -14.52
C VAL A 491 27.50 -31.70 -15.61
N GLU A 492 27.05 -32.05 -16.82
CA GLU A 492 27.01 -31.08 -17.93
C GLU A 492 26.02 -29.97 -17.68
N GLY A 493 24.82 -30.31 -17.14
CA GLY A 493 23.76 -29.35 -16.80
C GLY A 493 24.22 -28.35 -15.76
N ALA A 494 24.86 -28.82 -14.68
CA ALA A 494 25.41 -27.97 -13.64
C ALA A 494 26.51 -27.03 -14.17
N ALA A 495 27.45 -27.57 -14.98
CA ALA A 495 28.52 -26.76 -15.57
C ALA A 495 27.98 -25.67 -16.51
N LEU A 496 26.99 -26.00 -17.35
CA LEU A 496 26.32 -25.03 -18.23
C LEU A 496 25.57 -23.98 -17.41
N ALA A 497 24.88 -24.38 -16.36
CA ALA A 497 24.15 -23.48 -15.48
C ALA A 497 25.05 -22.42 -14.84
N VAL A 498 26.19 -22.86 -14.26
CA VAL A 498 27.19 -21.93 -13.70
C VAL A 498 27.74 -20.99 -14.78
N ALA A 499 28.07 -21.49 -15.97
CA ALA A 499 28.59 -20.65 -17.06
C ALA A 499 27.57 -19.63 -17.56
N ILE A 500 26.27 -19.98 -17.61
CA ILE A 500 25.16 -19.08 -17.99
C ILE A 500 25.00 -17.99 -16.94
N LEU A 501 24.94 -18.35 -15.64
CA LEU A 501 24.83 -17.40 -14.54
C LEU A 501 26.00 -16.42 -14.51
N GLU A 502 27.21 -16.90 -14.67
CA GLU A 502 28.40 -16.05 -14.71
C GLU A 502 28.33 -15.05 -15.88
N LYS A 503 27.84 -15.49 -17.05
CA LYS A 503 27.65 -14.61 -18.18
C LYS A 503 26.61 -13.53 -17.93
N LEU A 504 25.49 -13.84 -17.28
CA LEU A 504 24.46 -12.88 -16.90
C LEU A 504 24.98 -11.92 -15.81
N ARG A 505 25.72 -12.44 -14.81
CA ARG A 505 26.35 -11.66 -13.76
C ARG A 505 27.32 -10.63 -14.31
N ILE A 506 28.20 -11.02 -15.24
CA ILE A 506 29.14 -10.11 -15.90
C ILE A 506 28.40 -9.00 -16.69
N ARG A 507 27.23 -9.30 -17.21
CA ARG A 507 26.39 -8.30 -17.88
C ARG A 507 25.64 -7.36 -16.92
N GLY A 508 25.67 -7.67 -15.63
CA GLY A 508 24.99 -6.90 -14.58
C GLY A 508 23.49 -7.11 -14.52
N ALA A 509 22.94 -8.12 -15.21
CA ALA A 509 21.51 -8.44 -15.16
C ALA A 509 21.11 -8.83 -13.73
N LYS A 510 19.85 -8.55 -13.36
CA LYS A 510 19.27 -9.04 -12.11
C LYS A 510 18.67 -10.40 -12.37
N VAL A 511 19.16 -11.43 -11.66
CA VAL A 511 18.83 -12.81 -11.96
C VAL A 511 18.22 -13.50 -10.74
N ALA A 512 17.06 -14.08 -10.89
CA ALA A 512 16.47 -15.00 -9.93
C ALA A 512 16.35 -16.37 -10.60
N VAL A 513 17.00 -17.38 -10.03
CA VAL A 513 17.09 -18.71 -10.64
C VAL A 513 16.79 -19.78 -9.63
N THR A 514 16.14 -20.89 -10.07
CA THR A 514 16.00 -22.08 -9.25
C THR A 514 16.85 -23.21 -9.81
N SER A 515 17.34 -24.06 -8.93
CA SER A 515 18.07 -25.30 -9.31
C SER A 515 18.10 -26.28 -8.15
N HIS A 516 18.50 -27.53 -8.45
CA HIS A 516 18.78 -28.57 -7.43
C HIS A 516 20.26 -28.98 -7.40
N TYR A 517 21.08 -28.39 -8.24
CA TYR A 517 22.49 -28.77 -8.31
C TYR A 517 23.27 -28.20 -7.13
N ALA A 518 24.13 -29.06 -6.54
CA ALA A 518 25.03 -28.67 -5.46
C ALA A 518 26.07 -27.65 -5.92
N GLU A 519 26.51 -27.76 -7.17
CA GLU A 519 27.48 -26.87 -7.79
C GLU A 519 26.99 -25.40 -7.83
N LEU A 520 25.69 -25.16 -8.03
CA LEU A 520 25.12 -23.82 -8.00
C LEU A 520 25.07 -23.26 -6.58
N LYS A 521 24.82 -24.11 -5.58
CA LYS A 521 24.91 -23.71 -4.17
C LYS A 521 26.34 -23.28 -3.82
N MET A 522 27.32 -24.03 -4.26
CA MET A 522 28.74 -23.72 -4.07
C MET A 522 29.16 -22.46 -4.82
N TYR A 523 28.71 -22.31 -6.06
CA TYR A 523 28.94 -21.12 -6.87
C TYR A 523 28.43 -19.86 -6.15
N ALA A 524 27.24 -19.93 -5.57
CA ALA A 524 26.67 -18.80 -4.86
C ALA A 524 27.39 -18.46 -3.53
N LEU A 525 28.00 -19.46 -2.86
CA LEU A 525 28.83 -19.21 -1.67
C LEU A 525 30.21 -18.61 -1.97
N GLN A 526 30.74 -18.88 -3.17
CA GLN A 526 32.10 -18.51 -3.55
C GLN A 526 32.18 -17.26 -4.42
N THR A 527 31.05 -16.81 -4.97
CA THR A 527 31.01 -15.76 -5.99
C THR A 527 30.38 -14.50 -5.43
N ASP A 528 31.12 -13.40 -5.49
CA ASP A 528 30.61 -12.09 -5.08
C ASP A 528 29.36 -11.69 -5.90
N LYS A 529 28.40 -11.04 -5.22
CA LYS A 529 27.12 -10.62 -5.80
C LYS A 529 26.17 -11.76 -6.20
N VAL A 530 26.42 -12.98 -5.73
CA VAL A 530 25.51 -14.13 -5.87
C VAL A 530 25.11 -14.61 -4.49
N GLU A 531 23.82 -14.79 -4.24
CA GLU A 531 23.31 -15.18 -2.94
C GLU A 531 22.49 -16.47 -3.05
N ASN A 532 22.60 -17.32 -2.02
CA ASN A 532 21.77 -18.50 -1.88
C ASN A 532 20.41 -18.15 -1.24
N ALA A 533 19.40 -18.88 -1.65
CA ALA A 533 18.13 -18.92 -0.93
C ALA A 533 17.55 -20.34 -0.96
N CYS A 534 16.66 -20.62 -0.02
CA CYS A 534 15.91 -21.87 -0.05
C CYS A 534 14.45 -21.68 0.32
N CYS A 535 13.60 -22.55 -0.21
CA CYS A 535 12.24 -22.68 0.28
C CYS A 535 12.23 -23.63 1.48
N GLU A 536 11.79 -23.15 2.62
CA GLU A 536 11.74 -23.92 3.86
C GLU A 536 10.82 -25.13 3.73
N PHE A 537 11.27 -26.27 4.22
CA PHE A 537 10.51 -27.51 4.22
C PHE A 537 10.51 -28.13 5.62
N ASN A 538 9.32 -28.42 6.13
CA ASN A 538 9.18 -29.06 7.43
C ASN A 538 9.35 -30.58 7.29
N VAL A 539 10.47 -31.11 7.76
CA VAL A 539 10.79 -32.53 7.70
C VAL A 539 9.91 -33.36 8.66
N GLU A 540 9.42 -32.76 9.76
CA GLU A 540 8.55 -33.45 10.71
C GLU A 540 7.15 -33.71 10.15
N THR A 541 6.58 -32.74 9.43
CA THR A 541 5.25 -32.85 8.85
C THR A 541 5.26 -33.33 7.39
N LEU A 542 6.42 -33.40 6.75
CA LEU A 542 6.62 -33.63 5.30
C LEU A 542 5.85 -32.63 4.44
N THR A 543 5.68 -31.41 4.92
CA THR A 543 4.97 -30.36 4.20
C THR A 543 5.84 -29.15 3.95
N PRO A 544 5.72 -28.50 2.79
CA PRO A 544 6.41 -27.25 2.56
C PRO A 544 5.78 -26.15 3.43
N THR A 545 6.61 -25.29 4.00
CA THR A 545 6.14 -24.08 4.68
C THR A 545 5.94 -22.92 3.71
N TYR A 546 6.46 -23.03 2.49
CA TYR A 546 6.48 -22.03 1.43
C TYR A 546 7.19 -20.71 1.79
N ARG A 547 7.95 -20.69 2.90
CA ARG A 547 8.75 -19.51 3.28
C ARG A 547 10.06 -19.51 2.50
N LEU A 548 10.43 -18.34 1.98
CA LEU A 548 11.73 -18.13 1.36
C LEU A 548 12.74 -17.68 2.42
N LEU A 549 13.88 -18.36 2.48
CA LEU A 549 14.99 -18.06 3.38
C LEU A 549 16.18 -17.63 2.53
N ILE A 550 16.54 -16.36 2.58
CA ILE A 550 17.68 -15.80 1.86
C ILE A 550 18.93 -15.94 2.73
N GLY A 551 20.11 -16.15 2.13
CA GLY A 551 21.37 -16.34 2.80
C GLY A 551 21.67 -17.80 3.19
N VAL A 552 20.77 -18.73 2.89
CA VAL A 552 20.93 -20.15 3.27
C VAL A 552 20.71 -21.04 2.05
N PRO A 553 21.64 -21.92 1.69
CA PRO A 553 21.43 -22.94 0.68
C PRO A 553 20.43 -24.01 1.17
N GLY A 554 19.58 -24.50 0.28
CA GLY A 554 18.59 -25.53 0.61
C GLY A 554 19.26 -26.90 0.84
N LYS A 555 18.74 -27.64 1.83
CA LYS A 555 19.16 -29.03 2.13
C LYS A 555 18.49 -30.01 1.18
N SER A 556 19.22 -31.11 0.95
CA SER A 556 18.67 -32.32 0.33
C SER A 556 17.97 -33.15 1.41
N ASN A 557 16.66 -33.07 1.51
CA ASN A 557 15.89 -33.82 2.51
C ASN A 557 15.48 -35.23 2.02
N ALA A 558 16.06 -35.73 0.92
CA ALA A 558 15.64 -37.00 0.29
C ALA A 558 15.69 -38.18 1.26
N PHE A 559 16.79 -38.34 1.99
CA PHE A 559 16.95 -39.44 2.95
C PHE A 559 15.98 -39.29 4.14
N ALA A 560 15.81 -38.12 4.67
CA ALA A 560 14.89 -37.89 5.77
C ALA A 560 13.43 -38.13 5.35
N ILE A 561 13.05 -37.71 4.15
CA ILE A 561 11.72 -37.94 3.56
C ILE A 561 11.52 -39.44 3.31
N SER A 562 12.49 -40.14 2.71
CA SER A 562 12.44 -41.58 2.41
C SER A 562 12.29 -42.41 3.69
N ARG A 563 13.08 -42.12 4.73
CA ARG A 563 12.96 -42.74 6.06
C ARG A 563 11.53 -42.61 6.60
N ARG A 564 10.96 -41.43 6.53
CA ARG A 564 9.63 -41.16 7.09
C ARG A 564 8.50 -41.78 6.25
N LEU A 565 8.73 -41.98 4.96
CA LEU A 565 7.81 -42.70 4.07
C LEU A 565 7.90 -44.19 4.24
N GLY A 566 8.86 -44.69 5.05
CA GLY A 566 8.98 -46.10 5.41
C GLY A 566 9.95 -46.90 4.56
N LEU A 567 10.92 -46.22 3.89
CA LEU A 567 12.02 -46.92 3.23
C LEU A 567 12.95 -47.52 4.30
N ASP A 568 13.38 -48.75 4.10
CA ASP A 568 14.22 -49.49 5.03
C ASP A 568 15.53 -48.73 5.32
N GLU A 569 15.92 -48.68 6.58
CA GLU A 569 17.11 -47.92 7.03
C GLU A 569 18.40 -48.43 6.38
N ASP A 570 18.50 -49.73 6.11
CA ASP A 570 19.65 -50.36 5.41
C ASP A 570 19.83 -49.79 3.98
N ILE A 571 18.71 -49.53 3.28
CA ILE A 571 18.73 -48.91 1.95
C ILE A 571 19.20 -47.46 2.06
N ILE A 572 18.71 -46.74 3.03
CA ILE A 572 19.06 -45.32 3.27
C ILE A 572 20.54 -45.21 3.63
N GLN A 573 21.03 -46.09 4.50
CA GLN A 573 22.42 -46.11 4.91
C GLN A 573 23.34 -46.42 3.74
N ASN A 574 23.05 -47.48 2.98
CA ASN A 574 23.79 -47.82 1.76
C ASN A 574 23.79 -46.66 0.75
N ALA A 575 22.65 -46.02 0.54
CA ALA A 575 22.53 -44.86 -0.33
C ALA A 575 23.37 -43.65 0.18
N SER A 576 23.41 -43.43 1.50
CA SER A 576 24.19 -42.34 2.09
C SER A 576 25.72 -42.61 2.01
N GLU A 577 26.15 -43.86 1.97
CA GLU A 577 27.56 -44.23 1.79
C GLU A 577 28.04 -44.02 0.35
N LEU A 578 27.13 -44.09 -0.63
CA LEU A 578 27.40 -43.85 -2.05
C LEU A 578 27.49 -42.35 -2.40
N VAL A 579 27.09 -41.46 -1.51
CA VAL A 579 27.24 -40.00 -1.72
C VAL A 579 28.69 -39.62 -1.48
N GLU A 580 29.29 -38.90 -2.44
CA GLU A 580 30.67 -38.44 -2.39
C GLU A 580 30.97 -37.58 -1.16
N GLY A 581 32.19 -37.78 -0.55
CA GLY A 581 32.58 -37.15 0.71
C GLY A 581 32.57 -35.61 0.73
N ASP A 582 32.76 -34.97 -0.42
CA ASP A 582 32.72 -33.49 -0.51
C ASP A 582 31.29 -32.92 -0.41
N ASN A 583 30.31 -33.62 -0.96
CA ASN A 583 28.89 -33.26 -0.79
C ASN A 583 28.42 -33.42 0.66
N ARG A 584 28.96 -34.40 1.38
CA ARG A 584 28.63 -34.65 2.79
C ARG A 584 29.16 -33.52 3.71
N ARG A 585 30.40 -33.10 3.51
CA ARG A 585 31.00 -31.97 4.25
C ARG A 585 30.25 -30.65 3.99
N PHE A 586 29.80 -30.49 2.76
CA PHE A 586 28.99 -29.29 2.41
C PHE A 586 27.65 -29.30 3.13
N GLU A 587 26.94 -30.43 3.20
CA GLU A 587 25.69 -30.55 3.94
C GLU A 587 25.86 -30.30 5.44
N GLU A 588 26.98 -30.75 6.06
CA GLU A 588 27.30 -30.46 7.46
C GLU A 588 27.50 -28.97 7.72
N ILE A 589 28.12 -28.23 6.80
CA ILE A 589 28.27 -26.77 6.87
C ILE A 589 26.89 -26.09 6.77
N VAL A 590 26.06 -26.53 5.83
CA VAL A 590 24.67 -26.01 5.68
C VAL A 590 23.85 -26.25 6.94
N ASP A 591 23.99 -27.42 7.59
CA ASP A 591 23.33 -27.73 8.86
C ASP A 591 23.74 -26.77 9.98
N SER A 592 25.02 -26.44 10.07
CA SER A 592 25.53 -25.51 11.09
C SER A 592 25.04 -24.07 10.85
N LEU A 593 24.99 -23.64 9.59
CA LEU A 593 24.47 -22.34 9.19
C LEU A 593 22.98 -22.19 9.52
N GLU A 594 22.20 -23.23 9.22
CA GLU A 594 20.74 -23.20 9.49
C GLU A 594 20.46 -23.20 10.99
N ALA A 595 21.18 -23.99 11.78
CA ALA A 595 21.07 -23.99 13.24
C ALA A 595 21.46 -22.63 13.84
N SER A 596 22.50 -21.99 13.31
CA SER A 596 22.90 -20.65 13.73
C SER A 596 21.82 -19.62 13.37
N ARG A 597 21.27 -19.68 12.16
CA ARG A 597 20.19 -18.81 11.71
C ARG A 597 18.94 -18.95 12.57
N GLN A 598 18.51 -20.19 12.87
CA GLN A 598 17.35 -20.41 13.74
C GLN A 598 17.53 -19.75 15.11
N ARG A 599 18.72 -19.83 15.69
CA ARG A 599 19.03 -19.14 16.95
C ARG A 599 18.92 -17.61 16.80
N TYR A 600 19.42 -17.05 15.68
CA TYR A 600 19.30 -15.62 15.44
C TYR A 600 17.85 -15.18 15.23
N GLU A 601 17.02 -15.99 14.56
CA GLU A 601 15.59 -15.68 14.38
C GLU A 601 14.81 -15.74 15.71
N GLU A 602 15.11 -16.72 16.56
CA GLU A 602 14.52 -16.82 17.91
C GLU A 602 14.91 -15.61 18.76
N LEU A 603 16.20 -15.23 18.71
CA LEU A 603 16.69 -14.04 19.41
C LEU A 603 16.06 -12.75 18.85
N ALA A 604 15.96 -12.63 17.54
CA ALA A 604 15.33 -11.47 16.90
C ALA A 604 13.85 -11.36 17.27
N LYS A 605 13.13 -12.48 17.36
CA LYS A 605 11.74 -12.50 17.84
C LYS A 605 11.62 -12.04 19.28
N SER A 606 12.48 -12.56 20.17
CA SER A 606 12.44 -12.14 21.56
C SER A 606 12.73 -10.65 21.73
N VAL A 607 13.69 -10.12 20.98
CA VAL A 607 14.00 -8.67 20.96
C VAL A 607 12.83 -7.84 20.43
N GLU A 608 12.12 -8.32 19.41
CA GLU A 608 10.96 -7.60 18.88
C GLU A 608 9.77 -7.63 19.84
N GLU A 609 9.57 -8.73 20.55
CA GLU A 609 8.57 -8.85 21.61
C GLU A 609 8.88 -7.92 22.79
N GLU A 610 10.13 -7.90 23.27
CA GLU A 610 10.58 -6.96 24.30
C GLU A 610 10.43 -5.50 23.86
N LYS A 611 10.74 -5.19 22.59
CA LYS A 611 10.57 -3.85 22.04
C LYS A 611 9.09 -3.43 22.05
N ARG A 612 8.18 -4.33 21.67
CA ARG A 612 6.74 -4.05 21.73
C ARG A 612 6.24 -3.84 23.16
N GLU A 613 6.81 -4.55 24.13
CA GLU A 613 6.48 -4.38 25.53
C GLU A 613 6.98 -3.01 26.04
N ILE A 614 8.21 -2.64 25.71
CA ILE A 614 8.79 -1.32 25.99
C ILE A 614 7.96 -0.18 25.36
N ASP A 615 7.51 -0.35 24.13
CA ASP A 615 6.69 0.66 23.46
C ASP A 615 5.31 0.81 24.12
N ARG A 616 4.72 -0.29 24.64
CA ARG A 616 3.49 -0.24 25.44
C ARG A 616 3.70 0.48 26.77
N GLU A 617 4.74 0.09 27.51
CA GLU A 617 5.09 0.75 28.77
C GLU A 617 5.35 2.25 28.59
N LYS A 618 6.01 2.61 27.49
CA LYS A 618 6.26 4.01 27.15
C LYS A 618 4.96 4.76 26.87
N ALA A 619 4.03 4.18 26.15
CA ALA A 619 2.72 4.77 25.89
C ALA A 619 1.92 4.96 27.19
N GLU A 620 1.98 3.98 28.13
CA GLU A 620 1.34 4.09 29.45
C GLU A 620 1.98 5.19 30.30
N ILE A 621 3.31 5.30 30.29
CA ILE A 621 4.02 6.38 31.00
C ILE A 621 3.66 7.74 30.42
N ASP A 622 3.57 7.88 29.12
CA ASP A 622 3.22 9.16 28.49
C ASP A 622 1.74 9.53 28.77
N ALA A 623 0.82 8.56 28.76
CA ALA A 623 -0.57 8.77 29.17
C ALA A 623 -0.68 9.17 30.66
N TYR A 624 0.14 8.55 31.53
CA TYR A 624 0.20 8.91 32.96
C TYR A 624 0.76 10.33 33.16
N LYS A 625 1.80 10.70 32.41
CA LYS A 625 2.34 12.07 32.45
C LYS A 625 1.30 13.11 32.02
N GLU A 626 0.55 12.84 30.96
CA GLU A 626 -0.55 13.72 30.54
C GLU A 626 -1.63 13.86 31.63
N SER A 627 -1.96 12.77 32.32
CA SER A 627 -2.94 12.82 33.41
C SER A 627 -2.44 13.68 34.58
N LEU A 628 -1.16 13.55 34.95
CA LEU A 628 -0.54 14.38 35.98
C LEU A 628 -0.49 15.86 35.61
N VAL A 629 -0.21 16.17 34.33
CA VAL A 629 -0.26 17.57 33.86
C VAL A 629 -1.68 18.14 33.99
N ARG A 630 -2.68 17.37 33.60
CA ARG A 630 -4.10 17.77 33.72
C ARG A 630 -4.53 17.97 35.19
N GLU A 631 -4.05 17.11 36.10
CA GLU A 631 -4.33 17.26 37.54
C GLU A 631 -3.60 18.48 38.13
N ARG A 632 -2.35 18.72 37.74
CA ARG A 632 -1.63 19.93 38.13
C ARG A 632 -2.35 21.18 37.66
N ASP A 633 -2.75 21.25 36.38
CA ASP A 633 -3.42 22.41 35.81
C ASP A 633 -4.80 22.66 36.50
N LYS A 634 -5.52 21.60 36.86
CA LYS A 634 -6.76 21.71 37.67
C LYS A 634 -6.48 22.22 39.08
N ALA A 635 -5.40 21.78 39.69
CA ALA A 635 -5.01 22.23 41.03
C ALA A 635 -4.56 23.70 41.00
N GLU A 636 -3.84 24.10 39.96
CA GLU A 636 -3.40 25.47 39.74
C GLU A 636 -4.59 26.42 39.48
N GLU A 637 -5.56 26.01 38.68
CA GLU A 637 -6.78 26.77 38.44
C GLU A 637 -7.63 26.89 39.72
N LYS A 638 -7.74 25.84 40.52
CA LYS A 638 -8.43 25.86 41.81
C LYS A 638 -7.74 26.82 42.78
N ALA A 639 -6.40 26.76 42.89
CA ALA A 639 -5.65 27.68 43.72
C ALA A 639 -5.78 29.14 43.28
N ARG A 640 -5.85 29.38 41.99
CA ARG A 640 -6.08 30.72 41.40
C ARG A 640 -7.46 31.26 41.74
N LEU A 641 -8.50 30.41 41.67
CA LEU A 641 -9.87 30.80 42.04
C LEU A 641 -9.96 31.10 43.56
N GLU A 642 -9.33 30.29 44.41
CA GLU A 642 -9.28 30.52 45.84
C GLU A 642 -8.53 31.83 46.20
N ALA A 643 -7.37 32.10 45.53
CA ALA A 643 -6.65 33.35 45.70
C ALA A 643 -7.50 34.57 45.28
N GLN A 644 -8.24 34.47 44.15
CA GLN A 644 -9.17 35.52 43.74
C GLN A 644 -10.34 35.75 44.73
N ALA A 645 -10.82 34.66 45.36
CA ALA A 645 -11.84 34.79 46.39
C ALA A 645 -11.32 35.53 47.62
N ILE A 646 -10.11 35.22 48.06
CA ILE A 646 -9.44 35.90 49.18
C ILE A 646 -9.23 37.38 48.84
N VAL A 647 -8.73 37.72 47.65
CA VAL A 647 -8.53 39.14 47.27
C VAL A 647 -9.90 39.90 47.25
N ARG A 648 -10.98 39.29 46.77
CA ARG A 648 -12.31 39.90 46.81
C ARG A 648 -12.83 40.13 48.23
N ASP A 649 -12.51 39.22 49.13
CA ASP A 649 -12.93 39.37 50.51
C ASP A 649 -12.13 40.46 51.23
N VAL A 650 -10.83 40.56 50.92
CA VAL A 650 -9.94 41.69 51.35
C VAL A 650 -10.48 43.02 50.89
N GLN A 651 -10.84 43.13 49.60
CA GLN A 651 -11.42 44.36 49.04
C GLN A 651 -12.71 44.76 49.76
N ARG A 652 -13.64 43.79 50.00
CA ARG A 652 -14.86 44.08 50.77
C ARG A 652 -14.61 44.57 52.15
N GLN A 653 -13.64 44.01 52.87
CA GLN A 653 -13.29 44.44 54.22
C GLN A 653 -12.59 45.80 54.24
N ALA A 654 -11.72 46.10 53.24
CA ALA A 654 -11.11 47.37 53.09
C ALA A 654 -12.14 48.50 52.81
N ASP A 655 -13.09 48.19 51.91
CA ASP A 655 -14.20 49.11 51.60
C ASP A 655 -15.11 49.39 52.85
N GLY A 656 -15.34 48.38 53.67
CA GLY A 656 -16.02 48.47 54.95
C GLY A 656 -15.30 49.44 55.89
N VAL A 657 -13.99 49.28 56.04
CA VAL A 657 -13.12 50.12 56.88
C VAL A 657 -13.07 51.57 56.34
N LEU A 658 -13.01 51.77 55.02
CA LEU A 658 -13.06 53.09 54.42
C LEU A 658 -14.42 53.79 54.62
N GLN A 659 -15.53 53.03 54.59
CA GLN A 659 -16.85 53.61 54.92
C GLN A 659 -16.95 53.99 56.41
N GLU A 660 -16.41 53.19 57.30
CA GLU A 660 -16.37 53.49 58.72
C GLU A 660 -15.50 54.70 59.03
N LEU A 661 -14.33 54.80 58.43
CA LEU A 661 -13.46 56.02 58.54
C LEU A 661 -14.16 57.24 57.96
N SER A 662 -14.96 57.09 56.91
CA SER A 662 -15.77 58.20 56.30
C SER A 662 -16.92 58.63 57.23
N ARG A 663 -17.51 57.73 57.98
CA ARG A 663 -18.47 58.02 59.02
C ARG A 663 -17.82 58.81 60.20
N ILE A 664 -16.68 58.29 60.71
CA ILE A 664 -15.94 58.96 61.80
C ILE A 664 -15.53 60.38 61.39
N ARG A 665 -15.14 60.62 60.11
CA ARG A 665 -14.77 61.93 59.60
C ARG A 665 -15.96 62.92 59.58
N LYS A 666 -17.19 62.47 59.55
CA LYS A 666 -18.39 63.28 59.54
C LYS A 666 -18.87 63.70 60.95
N LEU A 667 -18.37 63.06 62.02
CA LEU A 667 -18.70 63.29 63.41
C LEU A 667 -17.77 64.35 63.99
N LYS A 668 -18.32 65.49 64.44
CA LYS A 668 -17.57 66.69 64.96
C LYS A 668 -17.28 66.70 66.43
N ASP A 669 -17.63 65.64 67.23
CA ASP A 669 -17.48 65.69 68.66
C ASP A 669 -16.32 64.78 69.15
N SER A 670 -15.44 65.38 70.02
CA SER A 670 -14.16 64.80 70.40
C SER A 670 -14.22 63.59 71.40
N GLY A 671 -15.35 63.27 71.98
CA GLY A 671 -15.49 62.20 72.98
C GLY A 671 -15.86 60.85 72.39
N GLU A 672 -16.56 60.81 71.28
CA GLU A 672 -16.96 59.60 70.57
C GLU A 672 -15.88 59.08 69.60
N ILE A 673 -15.04 59.96 69.13
CA ILE A 673 -13.97 59.64 68.19
C ILE A 673 -12.97 58.61 68.76
N GLY A 674 -12.66 58.67 70.02
CA GLY A 674 -11.75 57.73 70.66
C GLY A 674 -12.31 56.29 70.77
N ARG A 675 -13.60 56.17 70.98
CA ARG A 675 -14.29 54.92 71.05
C ARG A 675 -14.45 54.21 69.70
N LEU A 676 -14.80 55.02 68.67
CA LEU A 676 -14.95 54.57 67.30
C LEU A 676 -13.62 54.19 66.65
N ILE A 677 -12.49 54.87 66.99
CA ILE A 677 -11.14 54.52 66.56
C ILE A 677 -10.70 53.20 67.20
N ALA A 678 -11.07 52.95 68.44
CA ALA A 678 -10.77 51.68 69.14
C ALA A 678 -11.56 50.49 68.51
N GLU A 679 -12.84 50.72 68.20
CA GLU A 679 -13.70 49.74 67.56
C GLU A 679 -13.27 49.44 66.14
N ALA A 680 -12.90 50.44 65.33
CA ALA A 680 -12.33 50.26 63.97
C ALA A 680 -10.99 49.56 64.01
N ARG A 681 -10.10 49.82 65.01
CA ARG A 681 -8.88 49.09 65.20
C ARG A 681 -9.10 47.63 65.57
N GLY A 682 -10.15 47.32 66.34
CA GLY A 682 -10.58 45.97 66.71
C GLY A 682 -11.02 45.18 65.47
N THR A 683 -11.84 45.85 64.64
CA THR A 683 -12.36 45.27 63.38
C THR A 683 -11.26 44.97 62.36
N VAL A 684 -10.30 45.89 62.17
CA VAL A 684 -9.15 45.75 61.30
C VAL A 684 -8.21 44.64 61.80
N LYS A 685 -7.92 44.59 63.09
CA LYS A 685 -7.03 43.56 63.67
C LYS A 685 -7.64 42.17 63.62
N GLY A 686 -8.96 42.06 63.87
CA GLY A 686 -9.72 40.82 63.70
C GLY A 686 -9.88 40.36 62.25
N GLY A 687 -9.95 41.33 61.32
CA GLY A 687 -9.93 41.09 59.86
C GLY A 687 -8.62 40.55 59.37
N ILE A 688 -7.51 41.16 59.79
CA ILE A 688 -6.14 40.74 59.41
C ILE A 688 -5.85 39.34 60.00
N GLY A 689 -6.24 39.02 61.22
CA GLY A 689 -6.11 37.69 61.83
C GLY A 689 -6.82 36.61 60.99
N ARG A 690 -8.08 36.83 60.60
CA ARG A 690 -8.84 35.89 59.80
C ARG A 690 -8.22 35.73 58.38
N MET A 691 -7.60 36.75 57.84
CA MET A 691 -6.88 36.70 56.57
C MET A 691 -5.58 35.87 56.69
N HIS A 692 -4.87 36.01 57.73
CA HIS A 692 -3.63 35.23 57.98
C HIS A 692 -3.97 33.75 58.09
N ASP A 693 -5.04 33.44 58.79
CA ASP A 693 -5.52 32.02 58.95
C ASP A 693 -6.06 31.45 57.67
N ALA A 694 -6.76 32.24 56.83
CA ALA A 694 -7.28 31.84 55.52
C ALA A 694 -6.21 31.76 54.42
N ALA A 695 -5.14 32.53 54.51
CA ALA A 695 -4.01 32.53 53.57
C ALA A 695 -2.99 31.44 53.86
N ASN A 696 -3.10 30.74 54.96
CA ASN A 696 -2.17 29.69 55.38
C ASN A 696 -2.89 28.30 55.44
N PRO A 697 -3.10 27.64 54.29
CA PRO A 697 -3.80 26.34 54.27
C PRO A 697 -2.91 25.19 54.75
N ILE A 698 -1.69 25.44 55.19
CA ILE A 698 -0.81 24.41 55.73
C ILE A 698 -1.29 24.16 57.19
N HIS A 699 -2.06 23.12 57.37
CA HIS A 699 -2.26 22.53 58.68
C HIS A 699 -0.87 22.11 59.20
N GLU A 700 -0.33 22.80 60.16
CA GLU A 700 0.84 22.36 60.92
C GLU A 700 0.50 20.98 61.49
N ARG A 701 1.04 19.91 60.93
CA ARG A 701 1.05 18.60 61.53
C ARG A 701 1.93 18.72 62.79
N THR A 702 1.33 18.85 63.92
CA THR A 702 2.04 18.84 65.22
C THR A 702 2.51 17.41 65.50
N ASN A 703 3.79 17.26 65.74
CA ASN A 703 4.45 15.98 66.10
C ASN A 703 4.20 15.63 67.56
N GLU A 704 2.92 15.62 67.95
CA GLU A 704 2.57 15.32 69.35
C GLU A 704 2.77 13.82 69.62
N GLY A 705 3.66 13.53 70.60
CA GLY A 705 3.87 12.15 71.12
C GLY A 705 5.17 11.46 70.68
N TYR A 706 6.01 12.02 69.80
CA TYR A 706 7.28 11.42 69.43
C TYR A 706 8.45 12.06 70.16
N THR A 707 9.17 11.30 70.97
CA THR A 707 10.44 11.69 71.57
C THR A 707 11.60 10.99 70.86
N LEU A 708 12.65 11.69 70.54
CA LEU A 708 13.82 11.10 69.88
C LEU A 708 14.46 10.07 70.83
N PRO A 709 14.71 8.85 70.33
CA PRO A 709 15.28 7.78 71.20
C PRO A 709 16.72 8.04 71.62
N ARG A 710 17.44 8.96 70.97
CA ARG A 710 18.79 9.43 71.29
C ARG A 710 19.09 10.79 70.64
N GLU A 711 20.12 11.47 71.03
CA GLU A 711 20.60 12.67 70.34
C GLU A 711 21.05 12.36 68.93
N LEU A 712 20.71 13.27 68.02
CA LEU A 712 21.04 13.16 66.60
C LEU A 712 22.49 13.40 66.33
N LYS A 713 23.15 12.56 65.55
CA LYS A 713 24.54 12.71 65.14
C LYS A 713 24.63 13.02 63.62
N ALA A 714 25.71 13.69 63.23
CA ALA A 714 26.00 13.91 61.82
C ALA A 714 26.06 12.57 61.10
N GLY A 715 25.28 12.43 59.99
CA GLY A 715 25.10 11.22 59.21
C GLY A 715 23.85 10.43 59.54
N ASP A 716 23.06 10.77 60.57
CA ASP A 716 21.78 10.12 60.83
C ASP A 716 20.76 10.47 59.74
N ILE A 717 19.96 9.47 59.37
CA ILE A 717 18.85 9.66 58.46
C ILE A 717 17.60 9.97 59.25
N VAL A 718 17.01 11.12 59.00
CA VAL A 718 15.81 11.61 59.70
C VAL A 718 14.73 11.96 58.73
N GLN A 719 13.48 11.81 59.11
CA GLN A 719 12.30 12.26 58.38
C GLN A 719 11.93 13.64 58.93
N ILE A 720 11.78 14.63 58.06
CA ILE A 720 11.22 15.93 58.41
C ILE A 720 9.69 15.78 58.36
N TYR A 721 9.05 15.85 59.52
CA TYR A 721 7.67 15.39 59.71
C TYR A 721 6.60 16.24 59.03
N ASP A 722 6.80 17.57 58.98
CA ASP A 722 5.85 18.50 58.36
C ASP A 722 5.82 18.38 56.84
N ILE A 723 6.93 18.02 56.19
CA ILE A 723 7.03 17.89 54.72
C ILE A 723 7.19 16.44 54.27
N ASP A 724 7.17 15.48 55.19
CA ASP A 724 7.28 14.04 54.93
C ASP A 724 8.47 13.66 54.00
N LYS A 725 9.65 14.28 54.20
CA LYS A 725 10.83 13.99 53.43
C LYS A 725 11.98 13.46 54.30
N GLU A 726 12.69 12.46 53.72
CA GLU A 726 13.92 11.96 54.31
C GLU A 726 15.05 12.98 54.09
N ALA A 727 15.85 13.22 55.18
CA ALA A 727 17.00 14.09 55.18
C ALA A 727 18.15 13.49 56.00
N VAL A 728 19.37 13.89 55.68
CA VAL A 728 20.58 13.47 56.39
C VAL A 728 21.01 14.58 57.32
N VAL A 729 21.26 14.30 58.57
CA VAL A 729 21.78 15.27 59.55
C VAL A 729 23.21 15.64 59.21
N LEU A 730 23.47 16.91 58.95
CA LEU A 730 24.81 17.44 58.67
C LEU A 730 25.52 17.94 59.93
N LYS A 731 24.76 18.53 60.85
CA LYS A 731 25.26 18.96 62.16
C LYS A 731 24.23 18.69 63.27
N PRO A 732 24.59 18.22 64.43
CA PRO A 732 23.68 18.00 65.58
C PRO A 732 23.03 19.32 65.99
N ALA A 733 22.07 19.21 66.96
CA ALA A 733 21.29 20.33 67.45
C ALA A 733 22.20 21.41 68.01
N ASP A 734 21.96 22.67 67.71
CA ASP A 734 22.60 23.83 68.27
C ASP A 734 21.95 24.24 69.65
N LYS A 735 22.47 25.28 70.30
CA LYS A 735 21.97 25.76 71.63
C LYS A 735 20.51 26.19 71.60
N ASN A 736 19.94 26.41 70.37
CA ASN A 736 18.55 26.81 70.15
C ASN A 736 17.67 25.63 69.70
N GLY A 737 18.13 24.37 69.77
CA GLY A 737 17.38 23.18 69.35
C GLY A 737 17.18 23.02 67.82
N MET A 738 18.02 23.67 67.01
CA MET A 738 17.92 23.58 65.54
C MET A 738 18.99 22.63 65.01
N VAL A 739 18.59 21.70 64.17
CA VAL A 739 19.44 20.70 63.46
C VAL A 739 19.61 21.07 62.02
N LEU A 740 20.85 21.07 61.54
CA LEU A 740 21.11 21.29 60.13
C LEU A 740 20.97 19.94 59.38
N VAL A 741 19.98 19.83 58.51
CA VAL A 741 19.70 18.64 57.71
C VAL A 741 19.78 18.93 56.23
N GLN A 742 20.09 17.92 55.44
CA GLN A 742 20.11 17.97 53.98
C GLN A 742 19.07 17.00 53.40
N ALA A 743 18.06 17.57 52.74
CA ALA A 743 17.03 16.83 51.97
C ALA A 743 17.31 17.01 50.45
N GLY A 744 17.89 16.00 49.82
CA GLY A 744 18.33 16.09 48.41
C GLY A 744 19.47 17.12 48.25
N ILE A 745 19.25 18.17 47.42
CA ILE A 745 20.21 19.28 47.20
C ILE A 745 20.06 20.44 48.18
N LEU A 746 18.98 20.51 48.96
CA LEU A 746 18.66 21.60 49.86
C LEU A 746 19.16 21.34 51.28
N LYS A 747 19.89 22.34 51.86
CA LYS A 747 20.28 22.32 53.25
C LYS A 747 19.37 23.26 54.04
N SER A 748 18.71 22.74 55.08
CA SER A 748 17.76 23.49 55.91
C SER A 748 18.02 23.28 57.39
N ARG A 749 17.70 24.31 58.24
CA ARG A 749 17.67 24.16 59.68
C ARG A 749 16.26 23.82 60.14
N VAL A 750 16.11 22.70 60.77
CA VAL A 750 14.83 22.18 61.25
C VAL A 750 14.85 22.00 62.78
N PRO A 751 13.78 22.38 63.48
CA PRO A 751 13.72 22.14 64.94
C PRO A 751 13.76 20.63 65.25
N VAL A 752 14.44 20.27 66.31
CA VAL A 752 14.54 18.87 66.79
C VAL A 752 13.17 18.19 66.93
N GLY A 753 12.14 18.91 67.39
CA GLY A 753 10.77 18.39 67.58
C GLY A 753 10.08 18.04 66.29
N ASN A 754 10.61 18.43 65.11
CA ASN A 754 10.03 18.16 63.80
C ASN A 754 10.77 17.05 63.04
N LEU A 755 11.69 16.37 63.72
CA LEU A 755 12.50 15.30 63.14
C LEU A 755 12.20 13.97 63.76
N ARG A 756 12.07 12.94 62.98
CA ARG A 756 11.96 11.53 63.36
C ARG A 756 13.20 10.77 62.92
N LEU A 757 13.83 10.03 63.79
CA LEU A 757 15.00 9.21 63.46
C LEU A 757 14.53 7.93 62.74
N LEU A 758 15.02 7.74 61.52
CA LEU A 758 14.79 6.52 60.73
C LEU A 758 15.92 5.53 61.04
N ASN A 759 15.65 4.52 61.92
CA ASN A 759 16.62 3.48 62.22
C ASN A 759 16.71 2.50 61.03
N LYS A 760 17.86 2.51 60.37
CA LYS A 760 18.30 1.39 59.51
C LYS A 760 19.45 0.69 60.23
N ASP A 761 19.15 -0.03 61.32
CA ASP A 761 20.09 -1.00 61.86
C ASP A 761 19.83 -2.38 61.25
N LYS A 762 20.97 -2.98 60.88
CA LYS A 762 21.07 -4.32 60.32
C LYS A 762 20.61 -5.33 61.36
N ASP A 763 19.52 -6.04 61.15
CA ASP A 763 19.40 -7.39 61.67
C ASP A 763 18.51 -8.27 60.79
N LYS A 764 19.06 -9.46 60.52
CA LYS A 764 18.46 -10.52 59.71
C LYS A 764 17.29 -11.16 60.50
N VAL A 765 16.10 -11.05 59.92
CA VAL A 765 15.01 -12.00 60.24
C VAL A 765 14.38 -12.48 58.96
N LYS A 766 14.44 -13.80 58.76
CA LYS A 766 13.69 -14.54 57.74
C LYS A 766 12.19 -14.45 58.08
N VAL A 767 11.38 -14.02 57.15
CA VAL A 767 9.96 -14.39 57.10
C VAL A 767 9.55 -14.52 55.63
N ASP A 768 8.88 -15.60 55.36
CA ASP A 768 8.34 -16.03 54.08
C ASP A 768 7.27 -15.09 53.51
N GLY A 769 7.28 -14.96 52.15
CA GLY A 769 6.05 -14.84 51.39
C GLY A 769 5.61 -13.46 50.94
N LYS A 770 5.74 -13.25 49.66
CA LYS A 770 5.13 -12.26 48.77
C LYS A 770 5.93 -10.99 48.49
N SER A 771 6.38 -10.98 47.23
CA SER A 771 7.16 -9.94 46.58
C SER A 771 6.52 -8.56 46.62
N PRO A 772 7.27 -7.51 46.86
CA PRO A 772 6.96 -6.20 46.34
C PRO A 772 7.82 -5.90 45.11
N VAL A 773 7.19 -5.40 44.11
CA VAL A 773 7.75 -4.88 42.87
C VAL A 773 8.88 -3.90 43.21
N LYS A 774 10.10 -4.25 42.82
CA LYS A 774 11.22 -3.33 42.80
C LYS A 774 11.10 -2.47 41.56
N SER A 775 10.99 -1.17 41.75
CA SER A 775 11.30 -0.18 40.69
C SER A 775 12.75 -0.31 40.31
N GLY A 776 13.02 -1.10 39.29
CA GLY A 776 14.32 -1.18 38.66
C GLY A 776 14.53 0.03 37.75
N SER A 777 15.56 0.80 38.03
CA SER A 777 16.08 1.77 37.08
C SER A 777 16.52 1.02 35.84
N VAL A 778 15.81 1.22 34.73
CA VAL A 778 16.17 0.71 33.42
C VAL A 778 17.49 1.37 33.01
N ARG A 779 18.54 0.60 33.02
CA ARG A 779 19.78 0.94 32.35
C ARG A 779 19.67 0.44 30.92
N THR A 780 19.56 1.36 29.98
CA THR A 780 19.74 1.11 28.56
C THR A 780 21.19 0.66 28.31
N ALA A 781 21.40 -0.60 28.07
CA ALA A 781 22.59 -1.10 27.44
C ALA A 781 22.55 -0.69 25.96
N GLY A 782 23.21 0.41 25.63
CA GLY A 782 23.41 0.83 24.27
C GLY A 782 24.52 0.00 23.64
N VAL A 783 24.14 -0.92 22.77
CA VAL A 783 25.06 -1.48 21.79
C VAL A 783 25.21 -0.44 20.70
N SER A 784 26.28 0.36 20.76
CA SER A 784 26.66 1.23 19.65
C SER A 784 27.56 0.47 18.69
N ARG A 785 26.99 -0.02 17.61
CA ARG A 785 27.74 -0.27 16.37
C ARG A 785 27.90 1.05 15.61
N GLY A 786 29.14 1.38 15.30
CA GLY A 786 29.50 2.29 14.21
C GLY A 786 29.52 3.77 14.54
N GLY A 787 30.70 4.28 14.45
CA GLY A 787 31.18 5.62 14.55
C GLY A 787 30.23 6.74 14.21
N ARG A 788 30.09 7.63 15.19
CA ARG A 788 29.78 9.03 14.92
C ARG A 788 30.61 9.90 15.84
N ALA A 789 31.52 10.62 15.22
CA ALA A 789 32.39 11.56 15.85
C ALA A 789 31.61 12.72 16.50
N LEU A 790 32.18 13.19 17.65
CA LEU A 790 32.24 14.58 18.09
C LEU A 790 31.03 15.18 18.81
N ARG A 791 31.07 15.06 20.12
CA ARG A 791 31.10 16.27 20.98
C ARG A 791 31.90 15.97 22.25
N GLY A 792 33.16 16.40 22.32
CA GLY A 792 33.90 16.82 23.52
C GLY A 792 33.98 15.89 24.76
N GLY A 793 34.04 14.57 24.59
CA GLY A 793 34.32 13.62 25.68
C GLY A 793 35.27 12.55 25.19
N LEU A 794 36.26 12.14 26.00
CA LEU A 794 37.10 10.98 25.71
C LEU A 794 36.20 9.71 25.58
N PRO A 795 36.47 8.82 24.60
CA PRO A 795 35.76 7.57 24.49
C PRO A 795 35.94 6.75 25.78
N GLU A 796 34.85 6.24 26.33
CA GLU A 796 34.81 5.45 27.55
C GLU A 796 34.07 4.12 27.35
N ILE A 797 34.48 3.10 28.10
CA ILE A 797 33.79 1.80 28.07
C ILE A 797 33.25 1.47 29.46
N ASP A 798 32.01 0.99 29.55
CA ASP A 798 31.32 0.63 30.79
C ASP A 798 31.13 -0.90 30.86
N LEU A 799 31.89 -1.54 31.72
CA LEU A 799 31.91 -2.99 31.94
C LEU A 799 31.03 -3.46 33.11
N ARG A 800 30.25 -2.57 33.72
CA ARG A 800 29.45 -2.90 34.91
C ARG A 800 28.35 -3.89 34.60
N GLY A 801 28.37 -5.02 35.27
CA GLY A 801 27.39 -6.09 35.11
C GLY A 801 27.83 -7.21 34.19
N MET A 802 28.99 -7.09 33.55
CA MET A 802 29.59 -8.14 32.74
C MET A 802 30.31 -9.18 33.58
N ASN A 803 30.45 -10.40 33.06
CA ASN A 803 31.37 -11.35 33.67
C ASN A 803 32.83 -11.02 33.28
N ALA A 804 33.82 -11.59 33.99
CA ALA A 804 35.21 -11.20 33.79
C ALA A 804 35.75 -11.55 32.40
N GLU A 805 35.33 -12.67 31.81
CA GLU A 805 35.81 -13.13 30.51
C GLU A 805 35.24 -12.28 29.35
N GLU A 806 33.96 -11.95 29.39
CA GLU A 806 33.32 -11.02 28.42
C GLU A 806 33.92 -9.64 28.51
N ALA A 807 34.13 -9.13 29.73
CA ALA A 807 34.67 -7.78 29.94
C ALA A 807 36.09 -7.65 29.37
N LEU A 808 36.93 -8.69 29.45
CA LEU A 808 38.27 -8.64 28.90
C LEU A 808 38.30 -8.63 27.38
N LEU A 809 37.40 -9.32 26.72
CA LEU A 809 37.19 -9.31 25.27
C LEU A 809 36.78 -7.92 24.77
N GLU A 810 35.83 -7.30 25.46
CA GLU A 810 35.37 -5.95 25.13
C GLU A 810 36.48 -4.89 25.35
N VAL A 811 37.31 -5.05 26.41
CA VAL A 811 38.46 -4.20 26.66
C VAL A 811 39.47 -4.29 25.52
N ASP A 812 39.78 -5.47 25.02
CA ASP A 812 40.71 -5.65 23.90
C ASP A 812 40.19 -4.94 22.62
N GLN A 813 38.93 -5.16 22.26
CA GLN A 813 38.34 -4.50 21.09
C GLN A 813 38.28 -2.99 21.23
N PHE A 814 37.97 -2.52 22.43
CA PHE A 814 37.92 -1.08 22.73
C PHE A 814 39.29 -0.46 22.61
N ILE A 815 40.33 -1.06 23.20
CA ILE A 815 41.72 -0.57 23.12
C ILE A 815 42.19 -0.56 21.67
N ASP A 816 41.96 -1.61 20.90
CA ASP A 816 42.34 -1.66 19.50
C ASP A 816 41.65 -0.56 18.68
N SER A 817 40.39 -0.31 18.91
CA SER A 817 39.65 0.78 18.28
C SER A 817 40.18 2.16 18.65
N CYS A 818 40.55 2.35 19.90
CA CYS A 818 41.11 3.63 20.39
C CYS A 818 42.54 3.89 19.88
N VAL A 819 43.35 2.85 19.75
CA VAL A 819 44.70 2.94 19.14
C VAL A 819 44.58 3.32 17.66
N LEU A 820 43.68 2.69 16.90
CA LEU A 820 43.39 3.03 15.50
C LEU A 820 42.87 4.46 15.32
N SER A 821 42.18 4.96 16.34
CA SER A 821 41.62 6.33 16.34
C SER A 821 42.59 7.39 16.90
N GLY A 822 43.82 7.01 17.30
CA GLY A 822 44.85 7.91 17.85
C GLY A 822 44.51 8.47 19.23
N VAL A 823 43.71 7.79 20.01
CA VAL A 823 43.37 8.21 21.39
C VAL A 823 44.44 7.72 22.35
N HIS A 824 45.05 8.60 23.13
CA HIS A 824 46.15 8.25 24.01
C HIS A 824 45.74 7.90 25.45
N GLN A 825 44.52 8.22 25.87
CA GLN A 825 44.08 7.95 27.23
C GLN A 825 42.58 7.57 27.24
N VAL A 826 42.22 6.45 27.87
CA VAL A 826 40.87 5.91 27.87
C VAL A 826 40.44 5.50 29.29
N PRO A 827 39.23 5.90 29.71
CA PRO A 827 38.59 5.44 30.97
C PRO A 827 37.85 4.13 30.76
N ILE A 828 38.11 3.16 31.64
CA ILE A 828 37.45 1.84 31.67
C ILE A 828 36.67 1.74 32.97
N ILE A 829 35.35 1.71 32.90
CA ILE A 829 34.44 1.75 34.03
C ILE A 829 34.04 0.31 34.39
N HIS A 830 34.53 -0.17 35.56
CA HIS A 830 34.23 -1.50 36.09
C HIS A 830 33.40 -1.48 37.36
N GLY A 831 33.11 -0.29 37.89
CA GLY A 831 32.28 -0.13 39.10
C GLY A 831 33.01 -0.37 40.40
N LYS A 832 32.34 -0.01 41.52
CA LYS A 832 32.86 -0.11 42.92
C LYS A 832 32.41 -1.38 43.65
N GLY A 833 32.09 -2.51 42.91
CA GLY A 833 31.57 -3.77 43.48
C GLY A 833 32.62 -4.55 44.26
N THR A 834 32.56 -5.89 44.23
CA THR A 834 33.46 -6.81 44.93
C THR A 834 34.92 -6.71 44.56
N GLY A 835 35.23 -5.98 43.47
CA GLY A 835 36.62 -5.75 43.00
C GLY A 835 37.11 -6.79 42.02
N VAL A 836 36.41 -7.87 41.77
CA VAL A 836 36.81 -8.97 40.88
C VAL A 836 37.03 -8.45 39.46
N LEU A 837 36.08 -7.66 38.93
CA LEU A 837 36.20 -7.11 37.57
C LEU A 837 37.33 -6.10 37.46
N ARG A 838 37.52 -5.26 38.47
CA ARG A 838 38.66 -4.30 38.54
C ARG A 838 39.99 -5.03 38.50
N GLU A 839 40.15 -6.09 39.30
CA GLU A 839 41.38 -6.86 39.35
C GLU A 839 41.68 -7.58 38.06
N ALA A 840 40.64 -8.21 37.41
CA ALA A 840 40.75 -8.84 36.11
C ALA A 840 41.19 -7.85 35.03
N VAL A 841 40.55 -6.69 34.95
CA VAL A 841 40.90 -5.63 33.98
C VAL A 841 42.31 -5.13 34.20
N GLN A 842 42.75 -4.84 35.43
CA GLN A 842 44.10 -4.35 35.74
C GLN A 842 45.15 -5.40 35.43
N GLN A 843 44.93 -6.66 35.72
CA GLN A 843 45.84 -7.77 35.35
C GLN A 843 45.95 -7.94 33.85
N HIS A 844 44.88 -7.71 33.12
CA HIS A 844 44.84 -7.80 31.67
C HIS A 844 45.60 -6.63 31.03
N LEU A 845 45.31 -5.39 31.47
CA LEU A 845 45.99 -4.17 31.00
C LEU A 845 47.52 -4.20 31.22
N LYS A 846 47.98 -4.82 32.34
CA LYS A 846 49.38 -4.99 32.64
C LYS A 846 50.15 -5.83 31.61
N LYS A 847 49.40 -6.72 30.89
CA LYS A 847 49.93 -7.65 29.86
C LYS A 847 49.69 -7.16 28.45
N HIS A 848 48.83 -6.18 28.26
CA HIS A 848 48.37 -5.73 26.95
C HIS A 848 49.47 -4.93 26.22
N LYS A 849 49.80 -5.29 24.97
CA LYS A 849 50.91 -4.72 24.18
C LYS A 849 50.72 -3.22 23.87
N SER A 850 49.51 -2.76 23.70
CA SER A 850 49.17 -1.39 23.31
C SER A 850 48.97 -0.43 24.50
N VAL A 851 49.06 -0.93 25.72
CA VAL A 851 48.94 -0.12 26.95
C VAL A 851 50.34 0.26 27.44
N LYS A 852 50.56 1.54 27.70
CA LYS A 852 51.79 2.10 28.25
C LYS A 852 51.79 2.10 29.77
N SER A 853 50.73 2.60 30.36
CA SER A 853 50.51 2.62 31.81
C SER A 853 48.99 2.67 32.13
N PHE A 854 48.63 2.37 33.36
CA PHE A 854 47.26 2.53 33.83
C PHE A 854 47.26 2.99 35.32
N ARG A 855 46.20 3.70 35.68
CA ARG A 855 45.96 4.15 37.04
C ARG A 855 44.49 4.09 37.40
N LEU A 856 44.16 4.11 38.70
CA LEU A 856 42.80 4.34 39.12
C LEU A 856 42.37 5.79 38.86
N GLY A 857 41.09 6.00 38.63
CA GLY A 857 40.53 7.32 38.46
C GLY A 857 40.75 8.21 39.69
N ALA A 858 41.07 9.48 39.47
CA ALA A 858 41.14 10.50 40.51
C ALA A 858 39.76 10.99 40.96
N TYR A 859 39.70 11.88 41.94
CA TYR A 859 38.43 12.49 42.39
C TYR A 859 37.79 13.25 41.22
N GLY A 860 36.57 12.85 40.84
CA GLY A 860 35.84 13.33 39.66
C GLY A 860 35.95 12.47 38.40
N GLU A 861 36.87 11.51 38.34
CA GLU A 861 37.07 10.56 37.23
C GLU A 861 36.43 9.18 37.52
N GLY A 862 35.65 9.04 38.62
CA GLY A 862 35.00 7.78 39.02
C GLY A 862 35.75 6.98 40.11
N GLU A 863 36.87 7.49 40.61
CA GLU A 863 37.67 6.95 41.71
C GLU A 863 38.02 5.45 41.55
N THR A 864 37.74 4.62 42.59
CA THR A 864 38.04 3.19 42.60
C THR A 864 37.12 2.37 41.66
N GLY A 865 36.16 2.99 41.00
CA GLY A 865 35.23 2.32 40.04
C GLY A 865 35.68 2.44 38.58
N VAL A 866 36.73 3.17 38.28
CA VAL A 866 37.27 3.42 36.96
C VAL A 866 38.78 3.18 36.93
N THR A 867 39.26 2.53 35.89
CA THR A 867 40.71 2.45 35.59
C THR A 867 40.97 3.21 34.31
N ILE A 868 41.93 4.13 34.36
CA ILE A 868 42.34 4.96 33.22
C ILE A 868 43.58 4.33 32.64
N ALA A 869 43.52 3.93 31.38
CA ALA A 869 44.64 3.34 30.64
C ALA A 869 45.25 4.37 29.68
N GLU A 870 46.56 4.51 29.68
CA GLU A 870 47.33 5.27 28.69
C GLU A 870 47.81 4.29 27.62
N LEU A 871 47.47 4.61 26.38
CA LEU A 871 47.82 3.84 25.20
C LEU A 871 49.15 4.35 24.60
N LYS A 872 49.89 3.46 23.93
CA LYS A 872 51.18 3.74 23.30
C LYS A 872 51.08 4.59 22.07
#